data_a0b4eaff2319fa51ecdfcc84f0938138
#
_entry.id   a0b4eaff2319fa51ecdfcc84f0938138
#
_cell.length_a   1.000
_cell.length_b   1.000
_cell.length_c   1.000
_cell.angle_alpha   90.00
_cell.angle_beta   90.00
_cell.angle_gamma   90.00
#
_symmetry.space_group_name_H-M   'P 1'
#
loop_
_entity.id
_entity.type
_entity.pdbx_description
1 polymer ?
#
loop_
_entity_poly.entity_id
_entity_poly.type
_entity_poly.pdbx_seq_one_letter_code
_entity_poly.pdbx_strand_id
1 'polypeptide(L)'
;MSDLFAKLMDQIEMPLDMRRSSAFSSADIIEVKVHSVSRLWEFHFAFAAVLPIATYRELHDRLIRTFEAADIKVTFDIQAAQVDYSDDLLQAYYQEAFEHAPCNSASFKSSFSKLKVTYEDDKLIIAAPGFVNNDHFRNNHLPNLVKQLEAFGFGTLTIDMVSDQEMTEHLTKNFVSSRQALVKKAVQDNLEAQKSLEAMMPPVEEATPAPKFDYKERVAQRQAGFEKATITPMIEIETEENRIVFEGMVFDVERKTTRTGRHIINFKMTDYTSSFALQKWAKDDEELRKFDMIAKGAWLRVQGNIETNPFTKSLTMNVQQVKEIVHHERKDLMPEGQKRVEFHAHTNMSTMDALPTVESLIDTAAKWGHKAVAITDHANVQSFPHGYHRARKAGIKAIFGLEANIVEDKVPISYDPVDMDLHEATYVVFDVETTGLSAMNNDLIQIAASKMFKGNIVEQFDEFIDPGHPLSAFTTELTGITDKHLQGAKPLVTVLKAFQDFCKDSILVAHNASFDVGFMNANYERHDLPKITQPVIDTLEFARNLYPEYKRHGLGPLTKRFQVSLDHHHMANYDAEATGRLLFIFLRDAREKHGIKNLLQLNTDLVAEDSYKKARIKHATIYVQNQVGLKNMFKLVSLSNIKYFEGVPRIPRTVLDAHREGLLLGTACSDGEVFDAVLTKGIDAAVDLAKYYDFIEIMPPAIYQPLVVRELIKDQAGIEQVIRDLIEVGKRANKPVLATGNVHYLESEEEITVKLLCVVSVRVP
;
A
#
# COMPACT_ATOMS: atom_id res chain seq x y z
N MET A 1 16.16 24.59 39.33
CA MET A 1 14.89 24.51 38.58
C MET A 1 14.55 25.90 38.07
N SER A 2 14.39 26.05 36.78
CA SER A 2 14.01 27.35 36.20
C SER A 2 12.54 27.69 36.45
N ASP A 3 12.20 29.01 36.36
CA ASP A 3 10.82 29.47 36.56
C ASP A 3 9.83 28.88 35.53
N LEU A 4 10.31 28.64 34.33
CA LEU A 4 9.49 28.02 33.26
C LEU A 4 9.19 26.56 33.58
N PHE A 5 10.20 25.79 33.97
CA PHE A 5 10.02 24.40 34.37
C PHE A 5 9.14 24.28 35.62
N ALA A 6 9.30 25.20 36.60
CA ALA A 6 8.44 25.22 37.77
C ALA A 6 6.95 25.44 37.42
N LYS A 7 6.66 26.39 36.50
CA LYS A 7 5.29 26.63 36.00
C LYS A 7 4.73 25.42 35.28
N LEU A 8 5.54 24.73 34.48
CA LEU A 8 5.11 23.49 33.82
C LEU A 8 4.76 22.41 34.84
N MET A 9 5.59 22.27 35.92
CA MET A 9 5.33 21.31 36.99
C MET A 9 4.03 21.64 37.74
N ASP A 10 3.69 22.93 37.89
CA ASP A 10 2.42 23.35 38.46
C ASP A 10 1.25 22.97 37.51
N GLN A 11 1.40 23.22 36.22
CA GLN A 11 0.36 22.99 35.23
C GLN A 11 0.04 21.49 35.07
N ILE A 12 1.03 20.61 35.13
CA ILE A 12 0.85 19.15 35.05
C ILE A 12 0.56 18.51 36.42
N GLU A 13 0.37 19.32 37.47
CA GLU A 13 0.07 18.89 38.84
C GLU A 13 1.06 17.87 39.39
N MET A 14 2.36 18.06 39.14
CA MET A 14 3.41 17.16 39.62
C MET A 14 3.42 17.08 41.14
N PRO A 15 3.55 15.90 41.80
CA PRO A 15 3.55 15.75 43.25
C PRO A 15 4.63 16.60 43.95
N LEU A 16 4.30 17.21 45.10
CA LEU A 16 5.19 18.15 45.80
C LEU A 16 6.49 17.51 46.31
N ASP A 17 6.46 16.26 46.67
CA ASP A 17 7.65 15.48 47.08
C ASP A 17 8.59 15.27 45.89
N MET A 18 8.07 14.97 44.71
CA MET A 18 8.86 14.83 43.49
C MET A 18 9.42 16.17 43.00
N ARG A 19 8.64 17.26 43.07
CA ARG A 19 9.12 18.62 42.72
C ARG A 19 10.32 19.07 43.58
N ARG A 20 10.38 18.63 44.83
CA ARG A 20 11.45 18.94 45.76
C ARG A 20 12.63 17.98 45.67
N SER A 21 12.55 16.98 44.82
CA SER A 21 13.63 16.01 44.66
C SER A 21 14.88 16.66 44.06
N SER A 22 16.05 16.14 44.40
CA SER A 22 17.32 16.58 43.84
C SER A 22 17.37 16.41 42.32
N ALA A 23 16.56 15.50 41.74
CA ALA A 23 16.47 15.24 40.31
C ALA A 23 16.02 16.48 39.51
N PHE A 24 15.20 17.35 40.11
CA PHE A 24 14.71 18.57 39.45
C PHE A 24 15.42 19.87 39.94
N SER A 25 16.45 19.76 40.74
CA SER A 25 17.14 20.94 41.33
C SER A 25 17.72 21.90 40.30
N SER A 26 18.19 21.38 39.15
CA SER A 26 18.75 22.15 38.02
C SER A 26 17.90 22.02 36.75
N ALA A 27 16.66 21.55 36.85
CA ALA A 27 15.80 21.32 35.70
C ALA A 27 15.49 22.62 34.97
N ASP A 28 15.56 22.57 33.62
CA ASP A 28 15.22 23.68 32.73
C ASP A 28 14.54 23.17 31.45
N ILE A 29 13.80 24.06 30.81
CA ILE A 29 13.25 23.86 29.46
C ILE A 29 14.17 24.58 28.47
N ILE A 30 14.93 23.81 27.70
CA ILE A 30 15.86 24.36 26.71
C ILE A 30 15.08 24.98 25.54
N GLU A 31 14.09 24.24 25.01
CA GLU A 31 13.32 24.58 23.83
C GLU A 31 11.93 23.92 23.89
N VAL A 32 10.95 24.57 23.31
CA VAL A 32 9.64 23.97 23.01
C VAL A 32 9.33 24.23 21.56
N LYS A 33 9.25 23.18 20.75
CA LYS A 33 8.82 23.25 19.36
C LYS A 33 7.33 22.98 19.26
N VAL A 34 6.60 23.93 18.70
CA VAL A 34 5.16 23.83 18.53
C VAL A 34 4.83 23.63 17.04
N HIS A 35 4.34 22.47 16.71
CA HIS A 35 3.85 22.13 15.37
C HIS A 35 2.34 22.35 15.34
N SER A 36 1.92 23.53 14.94
CA SER A 36 0.51 23.94 14.99
C SER A 36 -0.42 23.06 14.12
N VAL A 37 0.07 22.58 12.97
CA VAL A 37 -0.70 21.74 12.04
C VAL A 37 -0.94 20.33 12.59
N SER A 38 0.07 19.73 13.20
CA SER A 38 -0.02 18.38 13.78
C SER A 38 -0.43 18.40 15.25
N ARG A 39 -0.66 19.57 15.85
CA ARG A 39 -0.89 19.77 17.28
C ARG A 39 0.11 19.00 18.15
N LEU A 40 1.37 18.97 17.72
CA LEU A 40 2.45 18.30 18.40
C LEU A 40 3.33 19.34 19.09
N TRP A 41 3.57 19.16 20.39
CA TRP A 41 4.53 19.93 21.14
C TRP A 41 5.70 19.03 21.51
N GLU A 42 6.91 19.47 21.15
CA GLU A 42 8.15 18.77 21.45
C GLU A 42 8.92 19.58 22.51
N PHE A 43 9.08 19.01 23.69
CA PHE A 43 9.82 19.63 24.78
C PHE A 43 11.25 19.09 24.81
N HIS A 44 12.21 19.98 24.93
CA HIS A 44 13.62 19.64 25.16
C HIS A 44 13.99 20.08 26.58
N PHE A 45 14.21 19.10 27.48
CA PHE A 45 14.53 19.35 28.87
C PHE A 45 16.02 19.21 29.17
N ALA A 46 16.56 20.05 30.07
CA ALA A 46 17.88 19.88 30.64
C ALA A 46 17.76 19.46 32.11
N PHE A 47 18.48 18.41 32.49
CA PHE A 47 18.61 17.95 33.89
C PHE A 47 20.06 17.79 34.28
N ALA A 48 20.36 17.81 35.63
CA ALA A 48 21.71 17.56 36.12
C ALA A 48 22.20 16.15 35.82
N ALA A 49 21.30 15.18 35.86
CA ALA A 49 21.57 13.77 35.56
C ALA A 49 20.36 13.09 34.92
N VAL A 50 20.54 11.87 34.39
CA VAL A 50 19.45 11.02 33.97
C VAL A 50 18.48 10.81 35.13
N LEU A 51 17.17 10.95 34.83
CA LEU A 51 16.15 10.85 35.88
C LEU A 51 16.04 9.41 36.41
N PRO A 52 15.72 9.21 37.70
CA PRO A 52 15.24 7.91 38.15
C PRO A 52 14.02 7.49 37.38
N ILE A 53 13.91 6.22 36.97
CA ILE A 53 12.85 5.72 36.07
C ILE A 53 11.42 6.04 36.59
N ALA A 54 11.18 5.96 37.88
CA ALA A 54 9.90 6.30 38.48
C ALA A 54 9.54 7.79 38.29
N THR A 55 10.55 8.68 38.41
CA THR A 55 10.39 10.12 38.20
C THR A 55 10.15 10.44 36.74
N TYR A 56 10.84 9.73 35.83
CA TYR A 56 10.62 9.83 34.37
C TYR A 56 9.19 9.44 34.02
N ARG A 57 8.72 8.28 34.46
CA ARG A 57 7.37 7.79 34.19
C ARG A 57 6.29 8.73 34.68
N GLU A 58 6.42 9.24 35.87
CA GLU A 58 5.44 10.19 36.43
C GLU A 58 5.42 11.51 35.64
N LEU A 59 6.58 12.01 35.22
CA LEU A 59 6.69 13.20 34.38
C LEU A 59 6.04 12.95 33.00
N HIS A 60 6.36 11.83 32.38
CA HIS A 60 5.81 11.39 31.08
C HIS A 60 4.28 11.28 31.11
N ASP A 61 3.75 10.52 32.06
CA ASP A 61 2.32 10.26 32.17
C ASP A 61 1.50 11.54 32.41
N ARG A 62 2.04 12.44 33.24
CA ARG A 62 1.35 13.70 33.54
C ARG A 62 1.40 14.67 32.37
N LEU A 63 2.54 14.79 31.71
CA LEU A 63 2.64 15.58 30.49
C LEU A 63 1.61 15.10 29.45
N ILE A 64 1.61 13.81 29.14
CA ILE A 64 0.68 13.27 28.16
C ILE A 64 -0.77 13.54 28.58
N ARG A 65 -1.19 13.16 29.78
CA ARG A 65 -2.58 13.34 30.24
C ARG A 65 -3.04 14.80 30.20
N THR A 66 -2.16 15.72 30.61
CA THR A 66 -2.53 17.14 30.67
C THR A 66 -2.73 17.74 29.29
N PHE A 67 -1.87 17.39 28.34
CA PHE A 67 -1.93 17.95 26.99
C PHE A 67 -2.91 17.20 26.10
N GLU A 68 -3.09 15.89 26.25
CA GLU A 68 -4.14 15.13 25.56
C GLU A 68 -5.55 15.62 25.93
N ALA A 69 -5.75 16.05 27.19
CA ALA A 69 -7.02 16.68 27.60
C ALA A 69 -7.32 17.99 26.84
N ALA A 70 -6.29 18.61 26.25
CA ALA A 70 -6.39 19.78 25.37
C ALA A 70 -6.27 19.43 23.86
N ASP A 71 -6.32 18.14 23.51
CA ASP A 71 -6.14 17.63 22.14
C ASP A 71 -4.78 18.02 21.54
N ILE A 72 -3.72 17.99 22.36
CA ILE A 72 -2.35 18.28 21.96
C ILE A 72 -1.50 17.02 22.21
N LYS A 73 -0.82 16.56 21.17
CA LYS A 73 0.19 15.49 21.30
C LYS A 73 1.47 16.05 21.88
N VAL A 74 2.09 15.32 22.80
CA VAL A 74 3.36 15.73 23.41
C VAL A 74 4.41 14.67 23.23
N THR A 75 5.60 15.10 22.86
CA THR A 75 6.83 14.31 22.96
C THR A 75 7.89 15.12 23.67
N PHE A 76 8.84 14.46 24.29
CA PHE A 76 9.97 15.16 24.90
C PHE A 76 11.23 14.32 24.88
N ASP A 77 12.35 15.00 24.91
CA ASP A 77 13.66 14.43 25.14
C ASP A 77 14.39 15.14 26.28
N ILE A 78 15.40 14.46 26.78
CA ILE A 78 16.16 14.89 27.96
C ILE A 78 17.64 15.02 27.59
N GLN A 79 18.23 16.15 27.92
CA GLN A 79 19.66 16.35 27.92
C GLN A 79 20.17 16.31 29.38
N ALA A 80 20.90 15.27 29.76
CA ALA A 80 21.51 15.13 31.07
C ALA A 80 22.96 15.65 31.07
N ALA A 81 23.31 16.48 32.04
CA ALA A 81 24.68 16.99 32.16
C ALA A 81 25.67 15.92 32.70
N GLN A 82 25.17 14.97 33.47
CA GLN A 82 25.92 13.80 33.94
C GLN A 82 25.12 12.55 33.67
N VAL A 83 25.76 11.53 33.13
CA VAL A 83 25.12 10.24 32.81
C VAL A 83 25.66 9.18 33.76
N ASP A 84 24.75 8.55 34.49
CA ASP A 84 25.05 7.36 35.30
C ASP A 84 24.74 6.12 34.48
N TYR A 85 25.76 5.34 34.16
CA TYR A 85 25.67 4.11 33.40
C TYR A 85 25.56 2.88 34.31
N SER A 86 24.97 3.01 35.51
CA SER A 86 24.73 1.84 36.35
C SER A 86 23.81 0.83 35.70
N ASP A 87 24.15 -0.45 35.85
CA ASP A 87 23.42 -1.55 35.19
C ASP A 87 21.91 -1.53 35.53
N ASP A 88 21.55 -1.19 36.77
CA ASP A 88 20.14 -1.12 37.20
C ASP A 88 19.37 -0.01 36.49
N LEU A 89 19.97 1.16 36.30
CA LEU A 89 19.33 2.29 35.61
C LEU A 89 19.22 2.02 34.14
N LEU A 90 20.27 1.50 33.51
CA LEU A 90 20.29 1.12 32.12
C LEU A 90 19.27 0.02 31.82
N GLN A 91 19.19 -1.00 32.69
CA GLN A 91 18.22 -2.09 32.53
C GLN A 91 16.77 -1.57 32.60
N ALA A 92 16.50 -0.62 33.51
CA ALA A 92 15.16 -0.03 33.63
C ALA A 92 14.76 0.77 32.37
N TYR A 93 15.66 1.60 31.86
CA TYR A 93 15.40 2.38 30.63
C TYR A 93 15.43 1.56 29.37
N TYR A 94 16.21 0.49 29.33
CA TYR A 94 16.13 -0.50 28.25
C TYR A 94 14.74 -1.14 28.18
N GLN A 95 14.16 -1.52 29.33
CA GLN A 95 12.79 -2.05 29.38
C GLN A 95 11.76 -1.01 28.94
N GLU A 96 11.89 0.23 29.41
CA GLU A 96 11.03 1.35 29.07
C GLU A 96 11.02 1.63 27.56
N ALA A 97 12.19 1.59 26.91
CA ALA A 97 12.32 1.75 25.48
C ALA A 97 11.52 0.71 24.69
N PHE A 98 11.40 -0.51 25.21
CA PHE A 98 10.58 -1.57 24.58
C PHE A 98 9.08 -1.43 24.84
N GLU A 99 8.67 -0.83 25.96
CA GLU A 99 7.24 -0.60 26.22
C GLU A 99 6.64 0.39 25.22
N HIS A 100 7.38 1.42 24.85
CA HIS A 100 6.95 2.48 23.94
C HIS A 100 7.41 2.29 22.47
N ALA A 101 8.19 1.24 22.17
CA ALA A 101 8.64 0.97 20.81
C ALA A 101 7.47 0.61 19.87
N PRO A 102 7.41 1.14 18.65
CA PRO A 102 6.47 0.75 17.63
C PRO A 102 6.82 -0.65 17.09
N CYS A 103 6.54 -1.68 17.89
CA CYS A 103 6.80 -3.07 17.53
C CYS A 103 5.48 -3.85 17.47
N ASN A 104 5.18 -4.45 16.33
CA ASN A 104 3.91 -5.10 16.06
C ASN A 104 3.77 -6.51 16.67
N SER A 105 4.82 -7.06 17.32
CA SER A 105 4.80 -8.41 17.90
C SER A 105 4.94 -8.40 19.41
N ALA A 106 3.88 -8.77 20.12
CA ALA A 106 3.89 -8.95 21.58
C ALA A 106 4.93 -9.99 22.04
N SER A 107 5.14 -11.04 21.24
CA SER A 107 6.14 -12.07 21.48
C SER A 107 7.56 -11.51 21.42
N PHE A 108 7.83 -10.63 20.45
CA PHE A 108 9.12 -9.96 20.30
C PHE A 108 9.40 -9.04 21.51
N LYS A 109 8.44 -8.20 21.88
CA LYS A 109 8.55 -7.33 23.07
C LYS A 109 8.87 -8.15 24.32
N SER A 110 8.13 -9.24 24.56
CA SER A 110 8.32 -10.11 25.73
C SER A 110 9.69 -10.81 25.75
N SER A 111 10.26 -11.14 24.59
CA SER A 111 11.53 -11.84 24.50
C SER A 111 12.73 -10.90 24.67
N PHE A 112 12.67 -9.72 24.04
CA PHE A 112 13.80 -8.80 24.03
C PHE A 112 13.83 -7.82 25.21
N SER A 113 12.69 -7.40 25.76
CA SER A 113 12.64 -6.50 26.93
C SER A 113 13.28 -7.06 28.19
N LYS A 114 13.46 -8.38 28.27
CA LYS A 114 14.03 -9.09 29.42
C LYS A 114 15.51 -9.42 29.30
N LEU A 115 16.15 -9.02 28.21
CA LEU A 115 17.57 -9.26 28.04
C LEU A 115 18.37 -8.42 29.06
N LYS A 116 19.49 -9.00 29.50
CA LYS A 116 20.39 -8.30 30.43
C LYS A 116 21.23 -7.29 29.67
N VAL A 117 21.32 -6.09 30.20
CA VAL A 117 22.17 -5.00 29.69
C VAL A 117 23.21 -4.60 30.72
N THR A 118 24.45 -4.38 30.25
CA THR A 118 25.58 -3.89 31.04
C THR A 118 26.31 -2.81 30.24
N TYR A 119 27.10 -1.99 30.95
CA TYR A 119 27.92 -0.97 30.28
C TYR A 119 29.39 -1.24 30.55
N GLU A 120 30.13 -1.56 29.48
CA GLU A 120 31.55 -1.91 29.56
C GLU A 120 32.32 -1.30 28.37
N ASP A 121 33.51 -0.81 28.58
CA ASP A 121 34.38 -0.25 27.51
C ASP A 121 33.71 0.79 26.62
N ASP A 122 32.97 1.73 27.21
CA ASP A 122 32.18 2.76 26.48
C ASP A 122 31.11 2.23 25.54
N LYS A 123 30.62 1.01 25.80
CA LYS A 123 29.57 0.35 25.00
C LYS A 123 28.50 -0.22 25.91
N LEU A 124 27.27 -0.13 25.44
CA LEU A 124 26.14 -0.87 25.99
C LEU A 124 26.15 -2.29 25.43
N ILE A 125 26.28 -3.28 26.29
CA ILE A 125 26.33 -4.70 25.92
C ILE A 125 24.98 -5.32 26.23
N ILE A 126 24.35 -5.94 25.21
CA ILE A 126 23.11 -6.69 25.36
C ILE A 126 23.43 -8.18 25.30
N ALA A 127 23.20 -8.88 26.41
CA ALA A 127 23.39 -10.32 26.50
C ALA A 127 22.13 -11.04 25.97
N ALA A 128 22.25 -11.71 24.82
CA ALA A 128 21.15 -12.42 24.15
C ALA A 128 21.41 -13.93 24.10
N PRO A 129 20.32 -14.77 24.19
CA PRO A 129 20.47 -16.22 23.97
C PRO A 129 20.99 -16.53 22.57
N GLY A 130 21.85 -17.56 22.45
CA GLY A 130 22.55 -17.91 21.19
C GLY A 130 21.63 -18.34 20.03
N PHE A 131 20.34 -18.58 20.26
CA PHE A 131 19.35 -18.86 19.23
C PHE A 131 18.61 -17.63 18.70
N VAL A 132 18.89 -16.44 19.24
CA VAL A 132 18.30 -15.17 18.78
C VAL A 132 19.00 -14.75 17.48
N ASN A 133 18.21 -14.34 16.48
CA ASN A 133 18.77 -13.79 15.25
C ASN A 133 19.30 -12.37 15.49
N ASN A 134 20.56 -12.29 15.90
CA ASN A 134 21.23 -11.04 16.23
C ASN A 134 21.31 -10.07 15.06
N ASP A 135 21.42 -10.55 13.83
CA ASP A 135 21.51 -9.71 12.63
C ASP A 135 20.17 -9.01 12.35
N HIS A 136 19.05 -9.71 12.54
CA HIS A 136 17.72 -9.11 12.38
C HIS A 136 17.49 -8.00 13.41
N PHE A 137 17.88 -8.22 14.66
CA PHE A 137 17.76 -7.22 15.72
C PHE A 137 18.67 -6.00 15.46
N ARG A 138 19.93 -6.24 15.08
CA ARG A 138 20.90 -5.18 14.75
C ARG A 138 20.40 -4.27 13.64
N ASN A 139 19.86 -4.83 12.58
CA ASN A 139 19.47 -4.05 11.40
C ASN A 139 18.13 -3.31 11.56
N ASN A 140 17.16 -3.90 12.27
CA ASN A 140 15.79 -3.37 12.28
C ASN A 140 15.37 -2.69 13.58
N HIS A 141 16.00 -3.02 14.72
CA HIS A 141 15.55 -2.54 16.02
C HIS A 141 16.59 -1.71 16.78
N LEU A 142 17.87 -2.02 16.60
CA LEU A 142 18.95 -1.34 17.29
C LEU A 142 19.00 0.18 17.03
N PRO A 143 18.84 0.69 15.79
CA PRO A 143 18.87 2.13 15.54
C PRO A 143 17.76 2.90 16.26
N ASN A 144 16.58 2.30 16.44
CA ASN A 144 15.49 2.91 17.18
C ASN A 144 15.74 2.88 18.69
N LEU A 145 16.31 1.79 19.19
CA LEU A 145 16.70 1.67 20.60
C LEU A 145 17.75 2.72 20.99
N VAL A 146 18.77 2.92 20.16
CA VAL A 146 19.78 3.98 20.35
C VAL A 146 19.12 5.33 20.47
N LYS A 147 18.24 5.71 19.52
CA LYS A 147 17.53 6.98 19.54
C LYS A 147 16.67 7.18 20.79
N GLN A 148 16.03 6.13 21.26
CA GLN A 148 15.21 6.22 22.48
C GLN A 148 16.07 6.40 23.74
N LEU A 149 17.18 5.69 23.85
CA LEU A 149 18.11 5.87 24.98
C LEU A 149 18.76 7.25 24.94
N GLU A 150 19.10 7.78 23.76
CA GLU A 150 19.53 9.17 23.60
C GLU A 150 18.45 10.16 24.06
N ALA A 151 17.19 9.95 23.70
CA ALA A 151 16.08 10.80 24.12
C ALA A 151 15.81 10.74 25.65
N PHE A 152 16.18 9.65 26.32
CA PHE A 152 16.13 9.54 27.77
C PHE A 152 17.31 10.25 28.51
N GLY A 153 18.29 10.75 27.75
CA GLY A 153 19.43 11.50 28.29
C GLY A 153 20.72 10.73 28.47
N PHE A 154 20.82 9.50 27.90
CA PHE A 154 22.07 8.71 28.00
C PHE A 154 23.17 9.18 27.04
N GLY A 155 22.90 10.13 26.14
CA GLY A 155 23.85 10.55 25.09
C GLY A 155 24.04 9.50 24.01
N THR A 156 25.03 9.70 23.14
CA THR A 156 25.27 8.80 22.02
C THR A 156 25.92 7.51 22.49
N LEU A 157 25.18 6.41 22.40
CA LEU A 157 25.62 5.08 22.82
C LEU A 157 26.01 4.20 21.64
N THR A 158 27.13 3.52 21.77
CA THR A 158 27.49 2.38 20.91
C THR A 158 26.96 1.11 21.56
N ILE A 159 26.18 0.31 20.82
CA ILE A 159 25.58 -0.92 21.35
C ILE A 159 26.21 -2.14 20.68
N ASP A 160 26.58 -3.13 21.48
CA ASP A 160 27.03 -4.44 21.01
C ASP A 160 26.18 -5.57 21.60
N MET A 161 26.13 -6.71 20.90
CA MET A 161 25.38 -7.89 21.34
C MET A 161 26.30 -9.09 21.50
N VAL A 162 26.22 -9.70 22.67
CA VAL A 162 27.00 -10.91 22.99
C VAL A 162 26.07 -12.10 23.21
N SER A 163 26.55 -13.31 22.87
CA SER A 163 25.79 -14.54 23.12
C SER A 163 26.01 -14.99 24.56
N ASP A 164 24.93 -15.10 25.33
CA ASP A 164 24.94 -15.61 26.70
C ASP A 164 24.62 -17.11 26.71
N GLN A 165 25.62 -17.94 27.00
CA GLN A 165 25.48 -19.39 27.07
C GLN A 165 24.71 -19.83 28.31
N GLU A 166 24.90 -19.20 29.47
CA GLU A 166 24.20 -19.55 30.71
C GLU A 166 22.69 -19.25 30.55
N MET A 167 22.35 -18.10 29.98
CA MET A 167 20.97 -17.75 29.68
C MET A 167 20.33 -18.71 28.67
N THR A 168 21.10 -19.14 27.68
CA THR A 168 20.66 -20.15 26.70
C THR A 168 20.33 -21.48 27.36
N GLU A 169 21.21 -21.95 28.26
CA GLU A 169 21.00 -23.19 29.02
C GLU A 169 19.84 -23.08 30.02
N HIS A 170 19.74 -21.94 30.74
CA HIS A 170 18.68 -21.69 31.70
C HIS A 170 17.30 -21.63 31.05
N LEU A 171 17.15 -20.93 29.93
CA LEU A 171 15.90 -20.89 29.18
C LEU A 171 15.55 -22.27 28.62
N THR A 172 16.52 -23.04 28.14
CA THR A 172 16.33 -24.40 27.67
C THR A 172 15.87 -25.33 28.80
N LYS A 173 16.49 -25.23 30.01
CA LYS A 173 16.08 -26.00 31.19
C LYS A 173 14.69 -25.63 31.68
N ASN A 174 14.36 -24.34 31.72
CA ASN A 174 13.02 -23.86 32.12
C ASN A 174 11.94 -24.30 31.15
N PHE A 175 12.23 -24.29 29.86
CA PHE A 175 11.31 -24.79 28.83
C PHE A 175 11.05 -26.28 29.00
N VAL A 176 12.11 -27.07 29.25
CA VAL A 176 11.98 -28.54 29.48
C VAL A 176 11.21 -28.82 30.79
N SER A 177 11.49 -28.09 31.86
CA SER A 177 10.79 -28.29 33.16
C SER A 177 9.33 -27.87 33.11
N SER A 178 9.00 -26.75 32.43
CA SER A 178 7.63 -26.30 32.22
C SER A 178 6.85 -27.28 31.34
N ARG A 179 7.48 -27.83 30.31
CA ARG A 179 6.91 -28.88 29.48
C ARG A 179 6.62 -30.16 30.28
N GLN A 180 7.57 -30.59 31.15
CA GLN A 180 7.36 -31.76 32.02
C GLN A 180 6.23 -31.55 33.02
N ALA A 181 6.07 -30.31 33.54
CA ALA A 181 4.97 -29.96 34.43
C ALA A 181 3.62 -29.99 33.73
N LEU A 182 3.55 -29.45 32.49
CA LEU A 182 2.35 -29.49 31.66
C LEU A 182 1.97 -30.91 31.26
N VAL A 183 2.94 -31.77 30.91
CA VAL A 183 2.72 -33.15 30.58
C VAL A 183 2.21 -33.94 31.83
N LYS A 184 2.80 -33.70 33.01
CA LYS A 184 2.31 -34.30 34.26
C LYS A 184 0.89 -33.88 34.58
N LYS A 185 0.57 -32.58 34.39
CA LYS A 185 -0.79 -32.09 34.61
C LYS A 185 -1.77 -32.70 33.62
N ALA A 186 -1.46 -32.77 32.35
CA ALA A 186 -2.30 -33.36 31.32
C ALA A 186 -2.52 -34.87 31.53
N VAL A 187 -1.49 -35.59 32.02
CA VAL A 187 -1.62 -37.00 32.40
C VAL A 187 -2.51 -37.16 33.62
N GLN A 188 -2.41 -36.26 34.59
CA GLN A 188 -3.23 -36.28 35.80
C GLN A 188 -4.70 -35.94 35.50
N ASP A 189 -4.94 -34.91 34.67
CA ASP A 189 -6.26 -34.51 34.19
C ASP A 189 -6.93 -35.64 33.37
N ASN A 190 -6.17 -36.35 32.54
CA ASN A 190 -6.64 -37.54 31.80
C ASN A 190 -6.96 -38.73 32.71
N LEU A 191 -6.16 -38.96 33.76
CA LEU A 191 -6.41 -40.00 34.75
C LEU A 191 -7.67 -39.71 35.60
N GLU A 192 -7.90 -38.44 35.94
CA GLU A 192 -9.11 -38.00 36.64
C GLU A 192 -10.35 -38.09 35.75
N ALA A 193 -10.23 -37.70 34.46
CA ALA A 193 -11.30 -37.86 33.49
C ALA A 193 -11.62 -39.35 33.22
N GLN A 194 -10.60 -40.22 33.18
CA GLN A 194 -10.79 -41.67 33.03
C GLN A 194 -11.46 -42.28 34.22
N LYS A 195 -11.10 -41.90 35.47
CA LYS A 195 -11.77 -42.33 36.70
C LYS A 195 -13.22 -41.83 36.79
N SER A 196 -13.50 -40.63 36.28
CA SER A 196 -14.87 -40.10 36.23
C SER A 196 -15.72 -40.81 35.19
N LEU A 197 -15.13 -41.25 34.08
CA LEU A 197 -15.80 -42.08 33.07
C LEU A 197 -16.06 -43.51 33.57
N GLU A 198 -15.10 -44.12 34.29
CA GLU A 198 -15.24 -45.46 34.90
C GLU A 198 -16.30 -45.47 35.99
N ALA A 199 -16.50 -44.39 36.73
CA ALA A 199 -17.54 -44.25 37.75
C ALA A 199 -18.97 -44.06 37.17
N MET A 200 -19.10 -43.74 35.89
CA MET A 200 -20.37 -43.56 35.18
C MET A 200 -20.78 -44.75 34.32
N MET A 201 -19.96 -45.79 34.22
CA MET A 201 -20.32 -47.00 33.44
C MET A 201 -21.06 -48.03 34.32
N PRO A 202 -22.17 -48.65 33.82
CA PRO A 202 -22.82 -49.76 34.51
C PRO A 202 -21.91 -51.00 34.55
N PRO A 203 -22.07 -51.89 35.49
CA PRO A 203 -21.20 -53.05 35.66
C PRO A 203 -21.21 -53.93 34.42
N VAL A 204 -20.00 -54.21 33.92
CA VAL A 204 -19.77 -55.00 32.72
C VAL A 204 -20.03 -56.46 33.05
N GLU A 205 -20.99 -57.07 32.37
CA GLU A 205 -21.13 -58.55 32.31
C GLU A 205 -19.84 -59.10 31.66
N GLU A 206 -19.39 -60.26 32.20
CA GLU A 206 -18.20 -60.96 31.77
C GLU A 206 -18.18 -61.17 30.26
N ALA A 207 -17.22 -60.45 29.56
CA ALA A 207 -17.05 -60.57 28.13
C ALA A 207 -16.44 -61.92 27.75
N THR A 208 -17.11 -62.63 26.89
CA THR A 208 -16.57 -63.73 26.09
C THR A 208 -15.28 -63.31 25.39
N PRO A 209 -14.28 -64.20 25.22
CA PRO A 209 -12.99 -63.85 24.66
C PRO A 209 -13.13 -63.29 23.25
N ALA A 210 -12.58 -62.10 23.05
CA ALA A 210 -12.64 -61.35 21.79
C ALA A 210 -12.04 -62.18 20.62
N PRO A 211 -12.69 -62.17 19.44
CA PRO A 211 -12.16 -62.83 18.26
C PRO A 211 -10.80 -62.29 17.89
N LYS A 212 -9.88 -63.18 17.49
CA LYS A 212 -8.57 -62.81 16.94
C LYS A 212 -8.78 -61.96 15.67
N PHE A 213 -8.69 -60.66 15.80
CA PHE A 213 -8.76 -59.73 14.66
C PHE A 213 -7.60 -59.97 13.70
N ASP A 214 -7.94 -60.18 12.44
CA ASP A 214 -6.98 -60.38 11.35
C ASP A 214 -6.18 -59.03 11.15
N TYR A 215 -4.86 -59.14 11.09
CA TYR A 215 -3.96 -57.98 10.82
C TYR A 215 -4.37 -57.24 9.56
N LYS A 216 -4.88 -57.94 8.55
CA LYS A 216 -5.37 -57.35 7.29
C LYS A 216 -6.59 -56.47 7.49
N GLU A 217 -7.53 -56.83 8.37
CA GLU A 217 -8.70 -55.98 8.69
C GLU A 217 -8.29 -54.70 9.43
N ARG A 218 -7.34 -54.75 10.36
CA ARG A 218 -6.82 -53.55 11.03
C ARG A 218 -6.11 -52.57 10.07
N VAL A 219 -5.39 -53.11 9.12
CA VAL A 219 -4.73 -52.29 8.08
C VAL A 219 -5.80 -51.64 7.20
N ALA A 220 -6.81 -52.38 6.77
CA ALA A 220 -7.92 -51.88 5.96
C ALA A 220 -8.74 -50.79 6.69
N GLN A 221 -9.03 -51.02 7.98
CA GLN A 221 -9.76 -50.04 8.82
C GLN A 221 -8.95 -48.76 9.05
N ARG A 222 -7.61 -48.88 9.25
CA ARG A 222 -6.70 -47.69 9.34
C ARG A 222 -6.67 -46.92 8.04
N GLN A 223 -6.63 -47.61 6.91
CA GLN A 223 -6.59 -46.97 5.59
C GLN A 223 -7.93 -46.30 5.25
N ALA A 224 -9.04 -46.96 5.57
CA ALA A 224 -10.38 -46.34 5.43
C ALA A 224 -10.56 -45.14 6.37
N GLY A 225 -10.00 -45.16 7.58
CA GLY A 225 -9.98 -44.02 8.50
C GLY A 225 -9.15 -42.84 7.97
N PHE A 226 -8.01 -43.10 7.38
CA PHE A 226 -7.16 -42.06 6.76
C PHE A 226 -7.85 -41.38 5.56
N GLU A 227 -8.56 -42.19 4.73
CA GLU A 227 -9.26 -41.65 3.57
C GLU A 227 -10.48 -40.78 3.93
N LYS A 228 -11.13 -41.06 5.05
CA LYS A 228 -12.33 -40.35 5.54
C LYS A 228 -12.05 -39.27 6.58
N ALA A 229 -10.78 -39.12 7.00
CA ALA A 229 -10.42 -38.18 8.04
C ALA A 229 -10.60 -36.73 7.52
N THR A 230 -11.05 -35.85 8.41
CA THR A 230 -11.16 -34.42 8.13
C THR A 230 -9.77 -33.83 7.82
N ILE A 231 -9.70 -33.04 6.78
CA ILE A 231 -8.47 -32.31 6.41
C ILE A 231 -8.41 -31.05 7.27
N THR A 232 -7.27 -30.83 7.92
CA THR A 232 -7.00 -29.62 8.70
C THR A 232 -6.14 -28.67 7.86
N PRO A 233 -6.55 -27.42 7.63
CA PRO A 233 -5.72 -26.43 6.99
C PRO A 233 -4.42 -26.21 7.76
N MET A 234 -3.29 -26.08 7.05
CA MET A 234 -1.97 -25.95 7.70
C MET A 234 -1.86 -24.68 8.56
N ILE A 235 -2.58 -23.62 8.22
CA ILE A 235 -2.60 -22.37 9.00
C ILE A 235 -3.22 -22.51 10.39
N GLU A 236 -4.10 -23.49 10.59
CA GLU A 236 -4.76 -23.73 11.86
C GLU A 236 -3.88 -24.48 12.87
N ILE A 237 -2.71 -24.94 12.43
CA ILE A 237 -1.81 -25.77 13.24
C ILE A 237 -0.80 -24.91 13.95
N GLU A 238 -1.02 -24.62 15.22
CA GLU A 238 -0.17 -23.77 16.05
C GLU A 238 0.62 -24.54 17.12
N THR A 239 0.20 -25.76 17.43
CA THR A 239 0.75 -26.55 18.55
C THR A 239 1.06 -27.99 18.13
N GLU A 240 1.64 -28.77 19.06
CA GLU A 240 1.85 -30.21 18.88
C GLU A 240 0.50 -30.93 18.88
N GLU A 241 0.25 -31.72 17.85
CA GLU A 241 -1.01 -32.43 17.66
C GLU A 241 -0.79 -33.86 17.15
N ASN A 242 -1.75 -34.76 17.45
CA ASN A 242 -1.66 -36.17 17.08
C ASN A 242 -2.66 -36.53 15.97
N ARG A 243 -2.22 -37.31 15.02
CA ARG A 243 -3.04 -37.87 13.93
C ARG A 243 -3.70 -36.83 13.03
N ILE A 244 -3.04 -35.70 12.86
CA ILE A 244 -3.50 -34.66 11.94
C ILE A 244 -3.38 -35.15 10.50
N VAL A 245 -4.38 -34.79 9.70
CA VAL A 245 -4.39 -35.04 8.25
C VAL A 245 -4.44 -33.72 7.52
N PHE A 246 -3.50 -33.50 6.60
CA PHE A 246 -3.58 -32.40 5.65
C PHE A 246 -3.18 -32.84 4.23
N GLU A 247 -3.61 -32.06 3.28
CA GLU A 247 -3.28 -32.21 1.87
C GLU A 247 -2.45 -31.04 1.41
N GLY A 248 -1.51 -31.25 0.49
CA GLY A 248 -0.69 -30.16 -0.03
C GLY A 248 0.30 -30.58 -1.08
N MET A 249 0.96 -29.61 -1.69
CA MET A 249 2.01 -29.81 -2.67
C MET A 249 3.37 -29.88 -2.00
N VAL A 250 4.18 -30.80 -2.44
CA VAL A 250 5.58 -30.95 -2.02
C VAL A 250 6.45 -29.97 -2.82
N PHE A 251 7.09 -29.03 -2.16
CA PHE A 251 7.95 -28.06 -2.85
C PHE A 251 9.45 -28.27 -2.62
N ASP A 252 9.82 -29.07 -1.62
CA ASP A 252 11.22 -29.41 -1.32
C ASP A 252 11.33 -30.85 -0.79
N VAL A 253 12.36 -31.60 -1.21
CA VAL A 253 12.59 -32.99 -0.78
C VAL A 253 14.08 -33.25 -0.63
N GLU A 254 14.47 -33.75 0.53
CA GLU A 254 15.82 -34.20 0.84
C GLU A 254 15.82 -35.63 1.36
N ARG A 255 16.60 -36.52 0.77
CA ARG A 255 16.75 -37.94 1.19
C ARG A 255 18.10 -38.14 1.82
N LYS A 256 18.13 -38.70 3.04
CA LYS A 256 19.39 -38.99 3.77
C LYS A 256 19.41 -40.45 4.25
N THR A 257 20.58 -41.08 4.20
CA THR A 257 20.80 -42.40 4.81
C THR A 257 21.60 -42.21 6.10
N THR A 258 21.08 -42.76 7.18
CA THR A 258 21.73 -42.73 8.49
C THR A 258 22.91 -43.73 8.55
N ARG A 259 23.80 -43.53 9.52
CA ARG A 259 24.94 -44.46 9.76
C ARG A 259 24.50 -45.90 10.08
N THR A 260 23.23 -46.08 10.48
CA THR A 260 22.61 -47.38 10.79
C THR A 260 21.91 -48.02 9.59
N GLY A 261 22.02 -47.46 8.39
CA GLY A 261 21.39 -47.95 7.16
C GLY A 261 19.90 -47.63 7.02
N ARG A 262 19.31 -46.86 7.94
CA ARG A 262 17.91 -46.39 7.81
C ARG A 262 17.88 -45.14 6.93
N HIS A 263 16.81 -44.96 6.19
CA HIS A 263 16.58 -43.77 5.38
C HIS A 263 15.59 -42.81 6.04
N ILE A 264 15.84 -41.53 5.87
CA ILE A 264 14.95 -40.45 6.25
C ILE A 264 14.64 -39.58 5.02
N ILE A 265 13.40 -39.36 4.76
CA ILE A 265 12.93 -38.45 3.74
C ILE A 265 12.42 -37.20 4.47
N ASN A 266 13.16 -36.09 4.36
CA ASN A 266 12.73 -34.79 4.80
C ASN A 266 12.10 -34.08 3.61
N PHE A 267 10.90 -33.57 3.78
CA PHE A 267 10.25 -32.84 2.70
C PHE A 267 9.38 -31.73 3.28
N LYS A 268 9.10 -30.73 2.46
CA LYS A 268 8.28 -29.60 2.82
C LYS A 268 7.06 -29.56 1.94
N MET A 269 5.90 -29.33 2.56
CA MET A 269 4.62 -29.24 1.87
C MET A 269 3.95 -27.92 2.19
N THR A 270 3.10 -27.49 1.29
CA THR A 270 2.20 -26.35 1.45
C THR A 270 0.81 -26.71 0.93
N ASP A 271 -0.21 -26.21 1.63
CA ASP A 271 -1.60 -26.17 1.16
C ASP A 271 -1.97 -24.74 0.70
N TYR A 272 -0.94 -23.86 0.55
CA TYR A 272 -1.02 -22.44 0.27
C TYR A 272 -1.62 -21.57 1.39
N THR A 273 -2.16 -22.15 2.47
CA THR A 273 -2.51 -21.41 3.69
C THR A 273 -1.30 -21.25 4.60
N SER A 274 -0.44 -22.27 4.66
CA SER A 274 0.83 -22.29 5.38
C SER A 274 1.76 -23.36 4.79
N SER A 275 2.89 -23.63 5.45
CA SER A 275 3.82 -24.68 5.04
C SER A 275 4.42 -25.40 6.24
N PHE A 276 4.63 -26.71 6.09
CA PHE A 276 5.19 -27.56 7.11
C PHE A 276 6.40 -28.35 6.63
N ALA A 277 7.33 -28.58 7.56
CA ALA A 277 8.38 -29.57 7.40
C ALA A 277 7.86 -30.94 7.85
N LEU A 278 8.11 -31.96 7.05
CA LEU A 278 7.68 -33.33 7.29
C LEU A 278 8.86 -34.30 7.25
N GLN A 279 8.77 -35.37 8.03
CA GLN A 279 9.75 -36.43 8.05
C GLN A 279 9.07 -37.79 7.87
N LYS A 280 9.61 -38.63 6.96
CA LYS A 280 9.20 -40.02 6.77
C LYS A 280 10.40 -40.92 6.90
N TRP A 281 10.31 -41.91 7.75
CA TRP A 281 11.35 -42.92 7.94
C TRP A 281 11.07 -44.15 7.10
N ALA A 282 12.13 -44.72 6.51
CA ALA A 282 12.11 -46.03 5.84
C ALA A 282 13.25 -46.91 6.42
N LYS A 283 12.93 -48.18 6.63
CA LYS A 283 13.86 -49.15 7.29
C LYS A 283 14.98 -49.54 6.38
N ASP A 284 14.67 -49.71 5.08
CA ASP A 284 15.53 -50.25 4.06
C ASP A 284 15.17 -49.65 2.67
N ASP A 285 15.92 -50.04 1.65
CA ASP A 285 15.73 -49.58 0.28
C ASP A 285 14.38 -50.03 -0.34
N GLU A 286 13.84 -51.17 0.10
CA GLU A 286 12.53 -51.62 -0.39
C GLU A 286 11.40 -50.76 0.12
N GLU A 287 11.45 -50.38 1.41
CA GLU A 287 10.49 -49.47 1.99
C GLU A 287 10.64 -48.04 1.43
N LEU A 288 11.90 -47.61 1.17
CA LEU A 288 12.18 -46.31 0.56
C LEU A 288 11.51 -46.16 -0.80
N ARG A 289 11.55 -47.19 -1.63
CA ARG A 289 10.90 -47.18 -2.96
C ARG A 289 9.37 -47.00 -2.88
N LYS A 290 8.73 -47.45 -1.80
CA LYS A 290 7.27 -47.23 -1.58
C LYS A 290 6.92 -45.77 -1.40
N PHE A 291 7.90 -44.91 -1.13
CA PHE A 291 7.74 -43.46 -0.93
C PHE A 291 8.30 -42.63 -2.09
N ASP A 292 8.53 -43.26 -3.27
CA ASP A 292 8.97 -42.52 -4.47
C ASP A 292 7.97 -41.45 -4.92
N MET A 293 6.70 -41.58 -4.54
CA MET A 293 5.68 -40.56 -4.73
C MET A 293 5.98 -39.23 -4.00
N ILE A 294 6.83 -39.24 -2.94
CA ILE A 294 7.28 -38.02 -2.29
C ILE A 294 8.33 -37.35 -3.17
N ALA A 295 7.87 -36.57 -4.12
CA ALA A 295 8.69 -35.87 -5.10
C ALA A 295 8.25 -34.40 -5.21
N LYS A 296 9.16 -33.53 -5.59
CA LYS A 296 8.84 -32.12 -5.81
C LYS A 296 7.75 -31.96 -6.86
N GLY A 297 6.70 -31.20 -6.53
CA GLY A 297 5.53 -31.00 -7.36
C GLY A 297 4.40 -32.03 -7.15
N ALA A 298 4.64 -33.09 -6.37
CA ALA A 298 3.60 -34.07 -6.07
C ALA A 298 2.58 -33.49 -5.06
N TRP A 299 1.31 -33.81 -5.27
CA TRP A 299 0.25 -33.52 -4.31
C TRP A 299 0.00 -34.76 -3.44
N LEU A 300 0.11 -34.58 -2.15
CA LEU A 300 0.04 -35.67 -1.19
C LEU A 300 -1.00 -35.36 -0.12
N ARG A 301 -1.73 -36.42 0.28
CA ARG A 301 -2.47 -36.49 1.54
C ARG A 301 -1.57 -37.21 2.54
N VAL A 302 -1.35 -36.56 3.69
CA VAL A 302 -0.47 -37.08 4.74
C VAL A 302 -1.17 -37.12 6.08
N GLN A 303 -0.87 -38.14 6.89
CA GLN A 303 -1.29 -38.23 8.28
C GLN A 303 -0.07 -38.45 9.15
N GLY A 304 0.02 -37.75 10.25
CA GLY A 304 1.11 -37.89 11.20
C GLY A 304 0.89 -37.17 12.50
N ASN A 305 1.91 -37.20 13.34
CA ASN A 305 1.94 -36.44 14.57
C ASN A 305 2.84 -35.22 14.36
N ILE A 306 2.37 -34.08 14.83
CA ILE A 306 3.14 -32.83 14.80
C ILE A 306 3.84 -32.69 16.13
N GLU A 307 5.14 -32.54 16.10
CA GLU A 307 6.01 -32.43 17.26
C GLU A 307 7.03 -31.35 17.04
N THR A 308 7.51 -30.74 18.11
CA THR A 308 8.60 -29.75 18.02
C THR A 308 9.93 -30.48 17.77
N ASN A 309 10.53 -30.19 16.64
CA ASN A 309 11.82 -30.76 16.30
C ASN A 309 12.89 -30.24 17.28
N PRO A 310 13.62 -31.12 17.98
CA PRO A 310 14.58 -30.70 19.01
C PRO A 310 15.76 -29.90 18.46
N PHE A 311 16.07 -30.03 17.18
CA PHE A 311 17.20 -29.35 16.53
C PHE A 311 16.81 -28.00 15.90
N THR A 312 15.68 -27.97 15.19
CA THR A 312 15.23 -26.73 14.48
C THR A 312 14.30 -25.88 15.32
N LYS A 313 13.79 -26.39 16.46
CA LYS A 313 12.78 -25.74 17.33
C LYS A 313 11.50 -25.36 16.62
N SER A 314 11.24 -25.91 15.45
CA SER A 314 10.03 -25.71 14.66
C SER A 314 9.12 -26.95 14.74
N LEU A 315 7.83 -26.74 14.55
CA LEU A 315 6.88 -27.83 14.41
C LEU A 315 7.20 -28.65 13.15
N THR A 316 7.25 -29.96 13.31
CA THR A 316 7.55 -30.92 12.23
C THR A 316 6.61 -32.07 12.31
N MET A 317 6.05 -32.54 11.19
CA MET A 317 5.20 -33.71 11.18
C MET A 317 6.02 -35.00 10.99
N ASN A 318 5.87 -35.93 11.92
CA ASN A 318 6.30 -37.31 11.75
C ASN A 318 5.25 -38.10 10.98
N VAL A 319 5.45 -38.32 9.69
CA VAL A 319 4.48 -38.89 8.77
C VAL A 319 4.29 -40.38 9.02
N GLN A 320 3.07 -40.78 9.34
CA GLN A 320 2.65 -42.17 9.53
C GLN A 320 2.13 -42.77 8.21
N GLN A 321 1.20 -42.04 7.54
CA GLN A 321 0.60 -42.47 6.28
C GLN A 321 0.78 -41.34 5.23
N VAL A 322 0.96 -41.77 3.98
CA VAL A 322 1.08 -40.87 2.83
C VAL A 322 0.39 -41.51 1.63
N LYS A 323 -0.34 -40.72 0.88
CA LYS A 323 -1.00 -41.12 -0.37
C LYS A 323 -0.87 -39.99 -1.38
N GLU A 324 -0.55 -40.35 -2.60
CA GLU A 324 -0.63 -39.39 -3.70
C GLU A 324 -2.09 -39.11 -4.03
N ILE A 325 -2.41 -37.82 -4.20
CA ILE A 325 -3.75 -37.35 -4.56
C ILE A 325 -3.70 -36.62 -5.89
N VAL A 326 -4.80 -36.69 -6.60
CA VAL A 326 -4.96 -35.90 -7.82
C VAL A 326 -5.40 -34.50 -7.42
N HIS A 327 -4.53 -33.52 -7.65
CA HIS A 327 -4.92 -32.12 -7.52
C HIS A 327 -5.81 -31.74 -8.70
N HIS A 328 -7.01 -31.25 -8.40
CA HIS A 328 -7.90 -30.74 -9.43
C HIS A 328 -7.43 -29.35 -9.87
N GLU A 329 -6.59 -29.35 -10.88
CA GLU A 329 -6.16 -28.09 -11.51
C GLU A 329 -7.36 -27.31 -12.02
N ARG A 330 -7.30 -26.01 -11.86
CA ARG A 330 -8.30 -25.09 -12.44
C ARG A 330 -8.34 -25.23 -13.95
N LYS A 331 -9.54 -25.14 -14.50
CA LYS A 331 -9.79 -25.19 -15.93
C LYS A 331 -10.71 -24.04 -16.32
N ASP A 332 -10.52 -23.51 -17.49
CA ASP A 332 -11.52 -22.67 -18.10
C ASP A 332 -12.73 -23.51 -18.50
N LEU A 333 -13.85 -23.28 -17.81
CA LEU A 333 -15.11 -24.02 -17.98
C LEU A 333 -15.94 -23.56 -19.19
N MET A 334 -15.52 -22.50 -19.88
CA MET A 334 -16.21 -22.04 -21.09
C MET A 334 -16.16 -23.12 -22.18
N PRO A 335 -17.25 -23.34 -22.93
CA PRO A 335 -17.27 -24.26 -24.04
C PRO A 335 -16.20 -23.93 -25.07
N GLU A 336 -15.72 -24.97 -25.76
CA GLU A 336 -14.80 -24.80 -26.90
C GLU A 336 -15.41 -23.89 -27.98
N GLY A 337 -14.64 -22.93 -28.48
CA GLY A 337 -15.11 -21.90 -29.40
C GLY A 337 -15.70 -20.64 -28.76
N GLN A 338 -16.01 -20.65 -27.49
CA GLN A 338 -16.46 -19.47 -26.71
C GLN A 338 -15.40 -18.97 -25.74
N LYS A 339 -14.24 -19.62 -25.66
CA LYS A 339 -13.12 -19.21 -24.80
C LYS A 339 -12.59 -17.87 -25.24
N ARG A 340 -12.42 -16.94 -24.30
CA ARG A 340 -11.87 -15.63 -24.55
C ARG A 340 -10.37 -15.70 -24.81
N VAL A 341 -9.84 -14.67 -25.44
CA VAL A 341 -8.41 -14.40 -25.50
C VAL A 341 -8.09 -13.37 -24.41
N GLU A 342 -7.10 -13.66 -23.57
CA GLU A 342 -6.62 -12.68 -22.61
C GLU A 342 -5.75 -11.66 -23.33
N PHE A 343 -6.15 -10.37 -23.24
CA PHE A 343 -5.44 -9.27 -23.88
C PHE A 343 -4.56 -8.48 -22.92
N HIS A 344 -4.72 -8.63 -21.59
CA HIS A 344 -3.98 -7.84 -20.61
C HIS A 344 -3.37 -8.77 -19.55
N ALA A 345 -2.13 -9.18 -19.78
CA ALA A 345 -1.42 -10.08 -18.88
C ALA A 345 0.07 -9.73 -18.77
N HIS A 346 0.54 -9.75 -17.54
CA HIS A 346 1.90 -9.42 -17.13
C HIS A 346 2.71 -10.67 -16.82
N THR A 347 3.99 -10.60 -17.13
CA THR A 347 4.97 -11.59 -16.72
C THR A 347 5.88 -11.04 -15.62
N ASN A 348 6.76 -11.87 -15.08
CA ASN A 348 7.78 -11.45 -14.11
C ASN A 348 8.79 -10.42 -14.66
N MET A 349 8.67 -10.05 -15.94
CA MET A 349 9.41 -8.91 -16.52
C MET A 349 8.75 -7.57 -16.17
N SER A 350 7.48 -7.56 -15.74
CA SER A 350 6.85 -6.44 -15.04
C SER A 350 7.41 -6.41 -13.61
N THR A 351 8.54 -5.71 -13.43
CA THR A 351 9.38 -5.77 -12.23
C THR A 351 8.60 -5.39 -10.98
N MET A 352 8.65 -6.25 -9.95
CA MET A 352 7.98 -6.07 -8.65
C MET A 352 6.46 -5.97 -8.74
N ASP A 353 5.85 -6.53 -9.80
CA ASP A 353 4.42 -6.38 -10.06
C ASP A 353 3.73 -7.69 -10.43
N ALA A 354 4.38 -8.58 -11.19
CA ALA A 354 3.80 -9.84 -11.60
C ALA A 354 4.73 -11.05 -11.34
N LEU A 355 4.13 -12.24 -11.19
CA LEU A 355 4.84 -13.48 -10.85
C LEU A 355 5.05 -14.44 -12.03
N PRO A 356 4.10 -14.60 -12.99
CA PRO A 356 4.20 -15.63 -14.00
C PRO A 356 5.42 -15.44 -14.91
N THR A 357 6.14 -16.51 -15.21
CA THR A 357 7.04 -16.48 -16.36
C THR A 357 6.20 -16.45 -17.64
N VAL A 358 6.76 -15.93 -18.71
CA VAL A 358 6.05 -15.92 -20.01
C VAL A 358 5.72 -17.34 -20.48
N GLU A 359 6.58 -18.32 -20.16
CA GLU A 359 6.34 -19.72 -20.48
C GLU A 359 5.14 -20.27 -19.68
N SER A 360 5.05 -20.01 -18.38
CA SER A 360 3.93 -20.49 -17.55
C SER A 360 2.60 -19.84 -17.96
N LEU A 361 2.61 -18.54 -18.29
CA LEU A 361 1.44 -17.85 -18.82
C LEU A 361 0.91 -18.51 -20.11
N ILE A 362 1.80 -18.76 -21.06
CA ILE A 362 1.46 -19.38 -22.35
C ILE A 362 0.99 -20.82 -22.15
N ASP A 363 1.67 -21.61 -21.30
CA ASP A 363 1.31 -22.99 -21.01
C ASP A 363 -0.06 -23.10 -20.38
N THR A 364 -0.37 -22.22 -19.43
CA THR A 364 -1.69 -22.17 -18.79
C THR A 364 -2.78 -21.82 -19.80
N ALA A 365 -2.56 -20.82 -20.65
CA ALA A 365 -3.50 -20.47 -21.71
C ALA A 365 -3.73 -21.62 -22.69
N ALA A 366 -2.66 -22.30 -23.13
CA ALA A 366 -2.73 -23.46 -24.02
C ALA A 366 -3.48 -24.63 -23.35
N LYS A 367 -3.17 -24.94 -22.08
CA LYS A 367 -3.82 -25.98 -21.29
C LYS A 367 -5.32 -25.73 -21.11
N TRP A 368 -5.72 -24.47 -20.97
CA TRP A 368 -7.12 -24.06 -20.89
C TRP A 368 -7.83 -24.03 -22.25
N GLY A 369 -7.10 -24.29 -23.34
CA GLY A 369 -7.65 -24.33 -24.70
C GLY A 369 -7.85 -22.95 -25.32
N HIS A 370 -7.17 -21.92 -24.83
CA HIS A 370 -7.16 -20.60 -25.44
C HIS A 370 -6.38 -20.63 -26.76
N LYS A 371 -6.85 -19.91 -27.76
CA LYS A 371 -6.18 -19.82 -29.07
C LYS A 371 -5.04 -18.83 -29.11
N ALA A 372 -5.04 -17.87 -28.19
CA ALA A 372 -4.04 -16.82 -28.09
C ALA A 372 -3.98 -16.27 -26.66
N VAL A 373 -2.88 -15.61 -26.34
CA VAL A 373 -2.70 -14.81 -25.12
C VAL A 373 -1.82 -13.61 -25.43
N ALA A 374 -2.14 -12.45 -24.88
CA ALA A 374 -1.28 -11.27 -25.00
C ALA A 374 -0.23 -11.24 -23.88
N ILE A 375 0.88 -10.59 -24.17
CA ILE A 375 1.96 -10.27 -23.27
C ILE A 375 2.03 -8.75 -23.23
N THR A 376 1.72 -8.14 -22.08
CA THR A 376 1.62 -6.68 -21.92
C THR A 376 2.40 -6.19 -20.70
N ASP A 377 3.67 -6.57 -20.62
CA ASP A 377 4.53 -6.15 -19.53
C ASP A 377 4.65 -4.62 -19.42
N HIS A 378 4.82 -4.11 -18.20
CA HIS A 378 4.99 -2.68 -17.95
C HIS A 378 6.26 -2.14 -18.59
N ALA A 379 6.09 -1.22 -19.54
CA ALA A 379 7.13 -0.40 -20.15
C ALA A 379 8.34 -1.16 -20.74
N ASN A 380 8.21 -2.49 -20.97
CA ASN A 380 9.28 -3.30 -21.56
C ASN A 380 8.74 -4.42 -22.44
N VAL A 381 9.62 -5.03 -23.24
CA VAL A 381 9.30 -6.09 -24.20
C VAL A 381 10.26 -7.28 -24.08
N GLN A 382 10.83 -7.48 -22.92
CA GLN A 382 11.84 -8.52 -22.68
C GLN A 382 11.30 -9.94 -22.84
N SER A 383 10.02 -10.15 -22.57
CA SER A 383 9.34 -11.44 -22.71
C SER A 383 9.11 -11.88 -24.18
N PHE A 384 9.24 -10.99 -25.15
CA PHE A 384 8.86 -11.29 -26.53
C PHE A 384 9.58 -12.47 -27.17
N PRO A 385 10.93 -12.59 -27.10
CA PRO A 385 11.63 -13.73 -27.72
C PRO A 385 11.22 -15.07 -27.11
N HIS A 386 11.16 -15.17 -25.79
CA HIS A 386 10.75 -16.37 -25.06
C HIS A 386 9.26 -16.69 -25.34
N GLY A 387 8.41 -15.68 -25.30
CA GLY A 387 6.99 -15.81 -25.61
C GLY A 387 6.73 -16.31 -27.02
N TYR A 388 7.48 -15.81 -28.01
CA TYR A 388 7.38 -16.28 -29.40
C TYR A 388 7.72 -17.78 -29.52
N HIS A 389 8.86 -18.19 -28.96
CA HIS A 389 9.28 -19.58 -29.05
C HIS A 389 8.34 -20.52 -28.29
N ARG A 390 7.88 -20.10 -27.08
CA ARG A 390 6.98 -20.92 -26.28
C ARG A 390 5.62 -21.08 -26.93
N ALA A 391 5.03 -20.00 -27.43
CA ALA A 391 3.72 -20.03 -28.08
C ALA A 391 3.71 -20.94 -29.31
N ARG A 392 4.76 -20.88 -30.14
CA ARG A 392 4.91 -21.81 -31.28
C ARG A 392 4.96 -23.27 -30.84
N LYS A 393 5.69 -23.57 -29.75
CA LYS A 393 5.78 -24.92 -29.20
C LYS A 393 4.44 -25.40 -28.61
N ALA A 394 3.71 -24.50 -27.96
CA ALA A 394 2.41 -24.77 -27.36
C ALA A 394 1.24 -24.77 -28.38
N GLY A 395 1.47 -24.36 -29.62
CA GLY A 395 0.47 -24.34 -30.68
C GLY A 395 -0.57 -23.24 -30.57
N ILE A 396 -0.30 -22.15 -29.79
CA ILE A 396 -1.17 -20.99 -29.65
C ILE A 396 -0.49 -19.72 -30.19
N LYS A 397 -1.26 -18.65 -30.39
CA LYS A 397 -0.73 -17.36 -30.83
C LYS A 397 -0.31 -16.49 -29.64
N ALA A 398 0.95 -16.03 -29.60
CA ALA A 398 1.34 -14.91 -28.76
C ALA A 398 0.93 -13.59 -29.43
N ILE A 399 0.27 -12.71 -28.68
CA ILE A 399 -0.03 -11.33 -29.08
C ILE A 399 0.98 -10.44 -28.35
N PHE A 400 1.80 -9.72 -29.10
CA PHE A 400 2.84 -8.87 -28.54
C PHE A 400 2.27 -7.49 -28.23
N GLY A 401 2.31 -7.11 -26.97
CA GLY A 401 1.81 -5.85 -26.46
C GLY A 401 2.69 -5.26 -25.36
N LEU A 402 2.31 -4.11 -24.90
CA LEU A 402 3.00 -3.32 -23.87
C LEU A 402 1.95 -2.57 -23.06
N GLU A 403 2.00 -2.61 -21.74
CA GLU A 403 1.35 -1.57 -20.95
C GLU A 403 2.30 -0.39 -20.80
N ALA A 404 1.95 0.70 -21.43
CA ALA A 404 2.78 1.90 -21.55
C ALA A 404 2.37 2.99 -20.57
N ASN A 405 3.36 3.68 -20.01
CA ASN A 405 3.16 4.92 -19.28
C ASN A 405 3.10 6.08 -20.28
N ILE A 406 1.91 6.45 -20.73
CA ILE A 406 1.73 7.59 -21.61
C ILE A 406 1.62 8.89 -20.81
N VAL A 407 2.11 9.96 -21.38
CA VAL A 407 2.01 11.30 -20.80
C VAL A 407 1.56 12.28 -21.86
N GLU A 408 0.66 13.21 -21.45
CA GLU A 408 0.29 14.32 -22.30
C GLU A 408 1.40 15.39 -22.21
N ASP A 409 2.16 15.51 -23.29
CA ASP A 409 3.29 16.45 -23.37
C ASP A 409 2.91 17.81 -23.96
N LYS A 410 1.63 17.99 -24.30
CA LYS A 410 1.06 19.24 -24.77
C LYS A 410 -0.21 19.61 -24.01
N VAL A 411 -0.10 19.64 -22.67
CA VAL A 411 -1.22 20.14 -21.88
C VAL A 411 -1.39 21.62 -22.12
N PRO A 412 -2.56 22.08 -22.59
CA PRO A 412 -2.77 23.50 -22.85
C PRO A 412 -2.74 24.29 -21.54
N ILE A 413 -2.14 25.48 -21.58
CA ILE A 413 -2.18 26.46 -20.49
C ILE A 413 -3.56 27.14 -20.45
N SER A 414 -4.16 27.33 -21.62
CA SER A 414 -5.50 27.90 -21.74
C SER A 414 -6.43 26.99 -22.54
N TYR A 415 -7.60 26.71 -21.99
CA TYR A 415 -8.68 25.98 -22.65
C TYR A 415 -9.60 26.97 -23.36
N ASP A 416 -10.10 26.59 -24.54
CA ASP A 416 -10.94 27.42 -25.40
C ASP A 416 -10.44 28.87 -25.58
N PRO A 417 -9.14 29.07 -25.88
CA PRO A 417 -8.56 30.41 -25.96
C PRO A 417 -9.12 31.19 -27.14
N VAL A 418 -9.37 32.46 -26.89
CA VAL A 418 -9.81 33.43 -27.91
C VAL A 418 -8.75 34.47 -28.16
N ASP A 419 -8.86 35.24 -29.25
CA ASP A 419 -7.96 36.36 -29.53
C ASP A 419 -8.28 37.51 -28.57
N MET A 420 -7.52 37.56 -27.46
CA MET A 420 -7.70 38.54 -26.38
C MET A 420 -6.38 38.97 -25.79
N ASP A 421 -6.24 40.29 -25.62
CA ASP A 421 -5.06 40.87 -24.94
C ASP A 421 -5.10 40.54 -23.44
N LEU A 422 -4.05 39.90 -22.95
CA LEU A 422 -3.94 39.48 -21.55
C LEU A 422 -3.84 40.67 -20.56
N HIS A 423 -3.46 41.87 -21.01
CA HIS A 423 -3.34 43.04 -20.12
C HIS A 423 -4.67 43.76 -19.91
N GLU A 424 -5.55 43.74 -20.91
CA GLU A 424 -6.85 44.39 -20.88
C GLU A 424 -7.98 43.46 -20.48
N ALA A 425 -7.68 42.17 -20.22
CA ALA A 425 -8.66 41.18 -19.81
C ALA A 425 -9.07 41.32 -18.34
N THR A 426 -10.34 41.04 -18.06
CA THR A 426 -10.84 40.80 -16.70
C THR A 426 -10.74 39.32 -16.39
N TYR A 427 -10.25 38.99 -15.21
CA TYR A 427 -10.05 37.63 -14.75
C TYR A 427 -11.00 37.30 -13.60
N VAL A 428 -11.63 36.14 -13.62
CA VAL A 428 -12.31 35.55 -12.47
C VAL A 428 -11.47 34.36 -12.01
N VAL A 429 -10.71 34.59 -10.95
CA VAL A 429 -9.88 33.58 -10.33
C VAL A 429 -10.71 32.85 -9.29
N PHE A 430 -10.92 31.56 -9.44
CA PHE A 430 -11.82 30.82 -8.57
C PHE A 430 -11.20 29.49 -8.10
N ASP A 431 -11.73 29.01 -7.01
CA ASP A 431 -11.39 27.74 -6.39
C ASP A 431 -12.65 27.13 -5.80
N VAL A 432 -12.76 25.82 -5.75
CA VAL A 432 -13.91 25.11 -5.17
C VAL A 432 -13.45 24.11 -4.11
N GLU A 433 -14.22 24.05 -3.01
CA GLU A 433 -14.07 22.99 -2.02
C GLU A 433 -15.17 21.95 -2.20
N THR A 434 -14.81 20.68 -1.97
CA THR A 434 -15.65 19.53 -2.31
C THR A 434 -15.59 18.46 -1.23
N THR A 435 -16.56 17.54 -1.23
CA THR A 435 -16.56 16.38 -0.33
C THR A 435 -15.60 15.27 -0.75
N GLY A 436 -14.93 15.42 -1.89
CA GLY A 436 -13.96 14.44 -2.41
C GLY A 436 -13.48 14.77 -3.83
N LEU A 437 -12.81 13.87 -4.50
CA LEU A 437 -12.10 14.15 -5.76
C LEU A 437 -12.89 13.89 -7.05
N SER A 438 -14.06 13.27 -6.97
CA SER A 438 -14.87 12.90 -8.14
C SER A 438 -16.01 13.88 -8.35
N ALA A 439 -15.98 14.65 -9.42
CA ALA A 439 -17.07 15.55 -9.80
C ALA A 439 -18.41 14.82 -10.05
N MET A 440 -18.35 13.49 -10.30
CA MET A 440 -19.56 12.67 -10.51
C MET A 440 -20.16 12.14 -9.21
N ASN A 441 -19.36 11.91 -8.18
CA ASN A 441 -19.78 11.22 -6.96
C ASN A 441 -19.70 12.08 -5.70
N ASN A 442 -19.07 13.25 -5.79
CA ASN A 442 -18.89 14.15 -4.65
C ASN A 442 -19.56 15.50 -4.90
N ASP A 443 -19.78 16.23 -3.83
CA ASP A 443 -20.56 17.46 -3.84
C ASP A 443 -19.66 18.68 -3.64
N LEU A 444 -20.10 19.83 -4.20
CA LEU A 444 -19.54 21.14 -3.92
C LEU A 444 -19.99 21.60 -2.53
N ILE A 445 -19.05 22.13 -1.73
CA ILE A 445 -19.33 22.70 -0.39
C ILE A 445 -18.95 24.17 -0.28
N GLN A 446 -18.09 24.69 -1.17
CA GLN A 446 -17.80 26.11 -1.28
C GLN A 446 -17.41 26.46 -2.73
N ILE A 447 -17.83 27.63 -3.20
CA ILE A 447 -17.30 28.26 -4.42
C ILE A 447 -16.84 29.65 -4.02
N ALA A 448 -15.55 29.93 -4.19
CA ALA A 448 -15.03 31.25 -3.96
C ALA A 448 -14.29 31.78 -5.19
N ALA A 449 -14.41 33.07 -5.44
CA ALA A 449 -13.74 33.72 -6.56
C ALA A 449 -13.39 35.18 -6.30
N SER A 450 -12.30 35.61 -6.92
CA SER A 450 -11.87 37.02 -6.98
C SER A 450 -11.90 37.49 -8.42
N LYS A 451 -12.77 38.48 -8.74
CA LYS A 451 -12.73 39.17 -10.02
C LYS A 451 -11.63 40.22 -10.00
N MET A 452 -10.70 40.12 -10.93
CA MET A 452 -9.48 40.92 -10.94
C MET A 452 -9.32 41.66 -12.27
N PHE A 453 -8.91 42.93 -12.19
CA PHE A 453 -8.54 43.73 -13.34
C PHE A 453 -7.24 44.50 -13.05
N LYS A 454 -6.27 44.37 -13.94
CA LYS A 454 -4.94 45.00 -13.80
C LYS A 454 -4.26 44.81 -12.44
N GLY A 455 -4.42 43.57 -11.89
CA GLY A 455 -3.81 43.19 -10.61
C GLY A 455 -4.61 43.55 -9.34
N ASN A 456 -5.72 44.27 -9.50
CA ASN A 456 -6.58 44.66 -8.37
C ASN A 456 -7.84 43.83 -8.32
N ILE A 457 -8.23 43.42 -7.13
CA ILE A 457 -9.53 42.78 -6.88
C ILE A 457 -10.60 43.83 -7.01
N VAL A 458 -11.56 43.63 -7.92
CA VAL A 458 -12.70 44.57 -8.16
C VAL A 458 -14.00 44.06 -7.57
N GLU A 459 -14.13 42.73 -7.42
CA GLU A 459 -15.32 42.09 -6.85
C GLU A 459 -14.94 40.73 -6.30
N GLN A 460 -15.64 40.26 -5.26
CA GLN A 460 -15.41 38.91 -4.67
C GLN A 460 -16.72 38.14 -4.60
N PHE A 461 -16.62 36.85 -4.72
CA PHE A 461 -17.68 35.87 -4.58
C PHE A 461 -17.22 34.80 -3.60
N ASP A 462 -18.03 34.51 -2.57
CA ASP A 462 -17.73 33.48 -1.57
C ASP A 462 -19.04 32.92 -1.02
N GLU A 463 -19.37 31.70 -1.42
CA GLU A 463 -20.64 31.07 -1.07
C GLU A 463 -20.43 29.62 -0.64
N PHE A 464 -20.92 29.29 0.55
CA PHE A 464 -21.04 27.93 1.03
C PHE A 464 -22.27 27.23 0.44
N ILE A 465 -22.16 25.90 0.33
CA ILE A 465 -23.19 25.03 -0.24
C ILE A 465 -23.38 23.84 0.72
N ASP A 466 -24.63 23.59 1.10
CA ASP A 466 -24.96 22.41 1.92
C ASP A 466 -25.16 21.20 1.01
N PRO A 467 -24.31 20.15 1.15
CA PRO A 467 -24.43 18.91 0.36
C PRO A 467 -25.62 18.04 0.80
N GLY A 468 -26.35 18.40 1.88
CA GLY A 468 -27.46 17.62 2.41
C GLY A 468 -27.08 16.39 3.23
N HIS A 469 -25.83 16.22 3.56
CA HIS A 469 -25.32 15.16 4.42
C HIS A 469 -24.12 15.67 5.26
N PRO A 470 -23.80 15.05 6.42
CA PRO A 470 -22.66 15.44 7.23
C PRO A 470 -21.34 15.29 6.47
N LEU A 471 -20.41 16.21 6.71
CA LEU A 471 -19.07 16.15 6.16
C LEU A 471 -18.27 15.02 6.82
N SER A 472 -17.40 14.37 6.04
CA SER A 472 -16.45 13.41 6.59
C SER A 472 -15.41 14.11 7.48
N ALA A 473 -14.85 13.40 8.46
CA ALA A 473 -13.76 13.93 9.28
C ALA A 473 -12.57 14.36 8.42
N PHE A 474 -12.28 13.61 7.36
CA PHE A 474 -11.21 13.93 6.40
C PHE A 474 -11.49 15.23 5.64
N THR A 475 -12.71 15.44 5.14
CA THR A 475 -13.10 16.69 4.45
C THR A 475 -12.95 17.88 5.39
N THR A 476 -13.44 17.76 6.63
CA THR A 476 -13.33 18.83 7.64
C THR A 476 -11.87 19.10 8.00
N GLU A 477 -11.04 18.07 8.16
CA GLU A 477 -9.61 18.25 8.46
C GLU A 477 -8.86 18.93 7.31
N LEU A 478 -9.19 18.57 6.07
CA LEU A 478 -8.53 19.10 4.88
C LEU A 478 -8.91 20.56 4.60
N THR A 479 -10.21 20.87 4.60
CA THR A 479 -10.74 22.18 4.17
C THR A 479 -10.97 23.15 5.31
N GLY A 480 -11.02 22.67 6.54
CA GLY A 480 -11.44 23.46 7.72
C GLY A 480 -12.95 23.79 7.74
N ILE A 481 -13.71 23.36 6.72
CA ILE A 481 -15.15 23.56 6.66
C ILE A 481 -15.84 22.53 7.54
N THR A 482 -16.79 22.99 8.34
CA THR A 482 -17.59 22.16 9.24
C THR A 482 -19.06 22.27 8.89
N ASP A 483 -19.88 21.32 9.35
CA ASP A 483 -21.34 21.37 9.14
C ASP A 483 -21.97 22.68 9.66
N LYS A 484 -21.34 23.37 10.61
CA LYS A 484 -21.80 24.69 11.10
C LYS A 484 -21.64 25.78 10.05
N HIS A 485 -20.59 25.75 9.24
CA HIS A 485 -20.39 26.71 8.16
C HIS A 485 -21.43 26.54 7.05
N LEU A 486 -21.96 25.33 6.88
CA LEU A 486 -22.94 24.99 5.85
C LEU A 486 -24.40 25.27 6.31
N GLN A 487 -24.63 25.50 7.61
CA GLN A 487 -25.95 25.81 8.12
C GLN A 487 -26.50 27.11 7.54
N GLY A 488 -27.63 27.02 6.81
CA GLY A 488 -28.26 28.17 6.17
C GLY A 488 -27.63 28.60 4.85
N ALA A 489 -26.74 27.75 4.29
CA ALA A 489 -26.17 27.95 2.97
C ALA A 489 -27.27 28.06 1.89
N LYS A 490 -26.99 28.81 0.84
CA LYS A 490 -27.90 28.96 -0.29
C LYS A 490 -28.08 27.65 -1.06
N PRO A 491 -29.23 27.40 -1.67
CA PRO A 491 -29.38 26.24 -2.57
C PRO A 491 -28.34 26.24 -3.69
N LEU A 492 -27.78 25.08 -3.97
CA LEU A 492 -26.71 24.90 -4.98
C LEU A 492 -27.03 25.59 -6.32
N VAL A 493 -28.24 25.36 -6.87
CA VAL A 493 -28.67 25.97 -8.16
C VAL A 493 -28.66 27.51 -8.13
N THR A 494 -28.95 28.11 -6.97
CA THR A 494 -28.90 29.57 -6.80
C THR A 494 -27.46 30.06 -6.85
N VAL A 495 -26.55 29.35 -6.16
CA VAL A 495 -25.11 29.67 -6.15
C VAL A 495 -24.53 29.50 -7.55
N LEU A 496 -24.84 28.40 -8.24
CA LEU A 496 -24.37 28.12 -9.60
C LEU A 496 -24.80 29.23 -10.59
N LYS A 497 -26.04 29.68 -10.56
CA LYS A 497 -26.53 30.78 -11.42
C LYS A 497 -25.86 32.11 -11.08
N ALA A 498 -25.71 32.43 -9.81
CA ALA A 498 -25.01 33.62 -9.37
C ALA A 498 -23.53 33.60 -9.81
N PHE A 499 -22.86 32.44 -9.76
CA PHE A 499 -21.50 32.32 -10.22
C PHE A 499 -21.40 32.47 -11.75
N GLN A 500 -22.35 31.96 -12.54
CA GLN A 500 -22.38 32.19 -14.00
C GLN A 500 -22.51 33.67 -14.32
N ASP A 501 -23.36 34.38 -13.60
CA ASP A 501 -23.49 35.84 -13.78
C ASP A 501 -22.25 36.60 -13.38
N PHE A 502 -21.59 36.17 -12.30
CA PHE A 502 -20.30 36.73 -11.85
C PHE A 502 -19.17 36.53 -12.88
N CYS A 503 -19.18 35.42 -13.62
CA CYS A 503 -18.14 35.08 -14.60
C CYS A 503 -18.30 35.74 -15.97
N LYS A 504 -19.39 36.48 -16.22
CA LYS A 504 -19.65 37.11 -17.53
C LYS A 504 -18.49 38.01 -17.98
N ASP A 505 -18.15 37.91 -19.26
CA ASP A 505 -17.14 38.72 -19.94
C ASP A 505 -15.72 38.63 -19.32
N SER A 506 -15.40 37.51 -18.70
CA SER A 506 -14.11 37.28 -18.02
C SER A 506 -13.41 36.04 -18.52
N ILE A 507 -12.07 36.01 -18.38
CA ILE A 507 -11.29 34.78 -18.45
C ILE A 507 -11.34 34.11 -17.08
N LEU A 508 -11.70 32.83 -17.04
CA LEU A 508 -11.67 32.04 -15.82
C LEU A 508 -10.24 31.59 -15.54
N VAL A 509 -9.90 31.50 -14.25
CA VAL A 509 -8.56 31.10 -13.82
C VAL A 509 -8.67 30.20 -12.60
N ALA A 510 -7.98 29.07 -12.62
CA ALA A 510 -7.86 28.23 -11.45
C ALA A 510 -6.46 27.56 -11.41
N HIS A 511 -6.11 26.99 -10.26
CA HIS A 511 -4.84 26.25 -10.10
C HIS A 511 -5.11 24.76 -10.18
N ASN A 512 -4.72 24.11 -11.29
CA ASN A 512 -5.19 22.80 -11.72
C ASN A 512 -6.64 22.85 -12.20
N ALA A 513 -6.92 23.78 -13.09
CA ALA A 513 -8.25 24.20 -13.54
C ALA A 513 -9.16 23.06 -13.98
N SER A 514 -8.58 21.94 -14.45
CA SER A 514 -9.36 20.76 -14.85
C SER A 514 -10.21 20.17 -13.71
N PHE A 515 -9.81 20.36 -12.45
CA PHE A 515 -10.55 19.93 -11.27
C PHE A 515 -11.77 20.85 -11.03
N ASP A 516 -11.54 22.13 -10.87
CA ASP A 516 -12.58 23.10 -10.56
C ASP A 516 -13.62 23.20 -11.66
N VAL A 517 -13.16 23.35 -12.89
CA VAL A 517 -14.03 23.38 -14.09
C VAL A 517 -14.81 22.07 -14.23
N GLY A 518 -14.18 20.95 -13.92
CA GLY A 518 -14.83 19.63 -13.94
C GLY A 518 -16.00 19.55 -12.96
N PHE A 519 -15.81 19.98 -11.71
CA PHE A 519 -16.88 20.05 -10.70
C PHE A 519 -17.99 21.02 -11.10
N MET A 520 -17.63 22.20 -11.58
CA MET A 520 -18.61 23.18 -12.03
C MET A 520 -19.45 22.64 -13.19
N ASN A 521 -18.82 22.10 -14.23
CA ASN A 521 -19.53 21.58 -15.41
C ASN A 521 -20.41 20.37 -15.10
N ALA A 522 -19.95 19.46 -14.20
CA ALA A 522 -20.77 18.33 -13.76
C ALA A 522 -22.04 18.80 -13.01
N ASN A 523 -21.90 19.82 -12.16
CA ASN A 523 -23.06 20.38 -11.44
C ASN A 523 -23.97 21.19 -12.36
N TYR A 524 -23.44 21.93 -13.32
CA TYR A 524 -24.26 22.60 -14.34
C TYR A 524 -25.09 21.60 -15.13
N GLU A 525 -24.48 20.50 -15.58
CA GLU A 525 -25.15 19.45 -16.32
C GLU A 525 -26.25 18.75 -15.50
N ARG A 526 -25.98 18.41 -14.24
CA ARG A 526 -26.99 17.81 -13.32
C ARG A 526 -28.22 18.67 -13.09
N HIS A 527 -28.09 19.98 -13.26
CA HIS A 527 -29.14 20.94 -13.00
C HIS A 527 -29.65 21.65 -14.26
N ASP A 528 -29.39 21.07 -15.44
CA ASP A 528 -29.80 21.59 -16.74
C ASP A 528 -29.37 23.06 -16.98
N LEU A 529 -28.21 23.44 -16.48
CA LEU A 529 -27.59 24.75 -16.69
C LEU A 529 -26.51 24.69 -17.79
N PRO A 530 -26.28 25.77 -18.54
CA PRO A 530 -25.21 25.85 -19.51
C PRO A 530 -23.83 25.61 -18.88
N LYS A 531 -23.00 24.78 -19.50
CA LYS A 531 -21.58 24.59 -19.09
C LYS A 531 -20.78 25.87 -19.28
N ILE A 532 -19.60 25.94 -18.66
CA ILE A 532 -18.64 27.00 -18.86
C ILE A 532 -18.26 27.11 -20.33
N THR A 533 -18.37 28.31 -20.88
CA THR A 533 -17.98 28.64 -22.25
C THR A 533 -16.90 29.72 -22.33
N GLN A 534 -16.52 30.28 -21.18
CA GLN A 534 -15.46 31.25 -21.08
C GLN A 534 -14.10 30.58 -21.30
N PRO A 535 -13.11 31.28 -21.83
CA PRO A 535 -11.73 30.83 -21.84
C PRO A 535 -11.26 30.57 -20.39
N VAL A 536 -10.45 29.52 -20.21
CA VAL A 536 -9.91 29.16 -18.89
C VAL A 536 -8.38 29.16 -18.94
N ILE A 537 -7.71 29.75 -17.97
CA ILE A 537 -6.25 29.63 -17.76
C ILE A 537 -6.00 28.69 -16.56
N ASP A 538 -5.17 27.68 -16.78
CA ASP A 538 -4.64 26.83 -15.72
C ASP A 538 -3.29 27.38 -15.22
N THR A 539 -3.26 27.92 -14.01
CA THR A 539 -2.02 28.51 -13.46
C THR A 539 -1.00 27.46 -13.07
N LEU A 540 -1.36 26.20 -12.86
CA LEU A 540 -0.43 25.09 -12.65
C LEU A 540 0.35 24.82 -13.94
N GLU A 541 -0.36 24.67 -15.07
CA GLU A 541 0.28 24.44 -16.37
C GLU A 541 1.04 25.69 -16.84
N PHE A 542 0.52 26.88 -16.54
CA PHE A 542 1.25 28.12 -16.80
C PHE A 542 2.59 28.16 -16.06
N ALA A 543 2.59 27.85 -14.76
CA ALA A 543 3.82 27.80 -13.97
C ALA A 543 4.79 26.71 -14.44
N ARG A 544 4.29 25.53 -14.84
CA ARG A 544 5.11 24.42 -15.35
C ARG A 544 5.88 24.79 -16.63
N ASN A 545 5.23 25.53 -17.49
CA ASN A 545 5.81 25.96 -18.75
C ASN A 545 6.68 27.21 -18.63
N LEU A 546 6.32 28.16 -17.74
CA LEU A 546 7.04 29.40 -17.53
C LEU A 546 8.31 29.22 -16.67
N TYR A 547 8.29 28.27 -15.72
CA TYR A 547 9.38 27.99 -14.78
C TYR A 547 9.71 26.49 -14.74
N PRO A 548 10.14 25.90 -15.86
CA PRO A 548 10.38 24.46 -15.95
C PRO A 548 11.47 23.96 -14.97
N GLU A 549 12.38 24.84 -14.53
CA GLU A 549 13.43 24.53 -13.58
C GLU A 549 12.96 24.30 -12.15
N TYR A 550 11.72 24.67 -11.79
CA TYR A 550 11.20 24.44 -10.44
C TYR A 550 10.78 22.98 -10.26
N LYS A 551 11.16 22.39 -9.12
CA LYS A 551 10.79 21.01 -8.79
C LYS A 551 9.31 20.82 -8.44
N ARG A 552 8.67 21.86 -7.87
CA ARG A 552 7.29 21.82 -7.39
C ARG A 552 6.54 23.05 -7.86
N HIS A 553 5.33 22.84 -8.41
CA HIS A 553 4.48 23.87 -8.96
C HIS A 553 3.09 23.94 -8.28
N GLY A 554 2.87 23.23 -7.17
CA GLY A 554 1.65 23.39 -6.38
C GLY A 554 1.54 24.80 -5.80
N LEU A 555 0.32 25.21 -5.42
CA LEU A 555 0.01 26.56 -4.95
C LEU A 555 0.90 26.99 -3.78
N GLY A 556 1.00 26.20 -2.71
CA GLY A 556 1.81 26.52 -1.54
C GLY A 556 3.31 26.71 -1.81
N PRO A 557 4.01 25.81 -2.56
CA PRO A 557 5.37 26.05 -3.02
C PRO A 557 5.56 27.31 -3.85
N LEU A 558 4.63 27.64 -4.75
CA LEU A 558 4.71 28.84 -5.59
C LEU A 558 4.49 30.12 -4.77
N THR A 559 3.50 30.15 -3.87
CA THR A 559 3.22 31.32 -3.02
C THR A 559 4.43 31.66 -2.14
N LYS A 560 5.06 30.65 -1.53
CA LYS A 560 6.30 30.82 -0.77
C LYS A 560 7.42 31.42 -1.62
N ARG A 561 7.59 30.93 -2.84
CA ARG A 561 8.68 31.36 -3.73
C ARG A 561 8.50 32.79 -4.21
N PHE A 562 7.28 33.15 -4.56
CA PHE A 562 6.95 34.51 -5.04
C PHE A 562 6.54 35.46 -3.92
N GLN A 563 6.64 35.02 -2.66
CA GLN A 563 6.30 35.84 -1.48
C GLN A 563 4.85 36.36 -1.51
N VAL A 564 3.94 35.54 -2.04
CA VAL A 564 2.50 35.78 -2.00
C VAL A 564 1.94 35.22 -0.70
N SER A 565 1.17 36.02 0.05
CA SER A 565 0.51 35.55 1.26
C SER A 565 -0.51 34.46 0.94
N LEU A 566 -0.50 33.39 1.78
CA LEU A 566 -1.47 32.30 1.78
C LEU A 566 -1.69 31.89 3.23
N ASP A 567 -2.54 32.64 3.94
CA ASP A 567 -2.69 32.52 5.40
C ASP A 567 -3.48 31.27 5.81
N HIS A 568 -4.41 30.82 4.97
CA HIS A 568 -5.24 29.63 5.20
C HIS A 568 -5.33 28.79 3.91
N HIS A 569 -4.40 27.85 3.72
CA HIS A 569 -4.44 26.93 2.60
C HIS A 569 -5.62 25.94 2.75
N HIS A 570 -6.26 25.60 1.63
CA HIS A 570 -7.51 24.81 1.56
C HIS A 570 -8.74 25.54 2.13
N MET A 571 -8.79 26.86 1.97
CA MET A 571 -10.01 27.65 2.02
C MET A 571 -10.11 28.40 0.69
N ALA A 572 -11.16 28.14 -0.08
CA ALA A 572 -11.26 28.54 -1.47
C ALA A 572 -11.06 30.04 -1.73
N ASN A 573 -11.48 30.92 -0.82
CA ASN A 573 -11.30 32.36 -0.97
C ASN A 573 -9.84 32.81 -0.88
N TYR A 574 -9.03 32.19 0.01
CA TYR A 574 -7.60 32.47 0.12
C TYR A 574 -6.81 31.88 -1.03
N ASP A 575 -7.17 30.67 -1.46
CA ASP A 575 -6.52 30.00 -2.58
C ASP A 575 -6.83 30.71 -3.91
N ALA A 576 -8.04 31.19 -4.13
CA ALA A 576 -8.40 32.01 -5.29
C ALA A 576 -7.64 33.34 -5.31
N GLU A 577 -7.55 34.07 -4.19
CA GLU A 577 -6.81 35.33 -4.11
C GLU A 577 -5.31 35.13 -4.37
N ALA A 578 -4.71 34.13 -3.72
CA ALA A 578 -3.30 33.80 -3.91
C ALA A 578 -2.99 33.38 -5.36
N THR A 579 -3.86 32.57 -5.96
CA THR A 579 -3.78 32.17 -7.37
C THR A 579 -3.84 33.39 -8.29
N GLY A 580 -4.72 34.34 -8.00
CA GLY A 580 -4.83 35.58 -8.76
C GLY A 580 -3.57 36.45 -8.69
N ARG A 581 -2.98 36.59 -7.51
CA ARG A 581 -1.71 37.32 -7.34
C ARG A 581 -0.57 36.64 -8.11
N LEU A 582 -0.49 35.31 -8.09
CA LEU A 582 0.47 34.53 -8.88
C LEU A 582 0.22 34.72 -10.38
N LEU A 583 -1.03 34.70 -10.84
CA LEU A 583 -1.37 34.93 -12.25
C LEU A 583 -0.75 36.21 -12.78
N PHE A 584 -0.91 37.34 -12.07
CA PHE A 584 -0.35 38.62 -12.53
C PHE A 584 1.16 38.64 -12.53
N ILE A 585 1.83 37.91 -11.65
CA ILE A 585 3.27 37.68 -11.70
C ILE A 585 3.64 36.88 -12.97
N PHE A 586 2.92 35.84 -13.26
CA PHE A 586 3.15 34.97 -14.43
C PHE A 586 2.92 35.73 -15.75
N LEU A 587 1.84 36.50 -15.83
CA LEU A 587 1.54 37.33 -17.00
C LEU A 587 2.62 38.37 -17.25
N ARG A 588 3.12 39.03 -16.20
CA ARG A 588 4.25 39.96 -16.31
C ARG A 588 5.50 39.25 -16.82
N ASP A 589 5.88 38.16 -16.20
CA ASP A 589 7.09 37.42 -16.54
C ASP A 589 7.00 36.81 -17.95
N ALA A 590 5.82 36.28 -18.35
CA ALA A 590 5.59 35.79 -19.71
C ALA A 590 5.74 36.89 -20.76
N ARG A 591 5.25 38.11 -20.46
CA ARG A 591 5.38 39.26 -21.32
C ARG A 591 6.86 39.71 -21.43
N GLU A 592 7.53 39.84 -20.29
CA GLU A 592 8.91 40.35 -20.24
C GLU A 592 9.95 39.38 -20.81
N LYS A 593 9.81 38.07 -20.50
CA LYS A 593 10.78 37.04 -20.87
C LYS A 593 10.50 36.39 -22.22
N HIS A 594 9.23 36.27 -22.61
CA HIS A 594 8.79 35.51 -23.79
C HIS A 594 8.00 36.35 -24.80
N GLY A 595 7.70 37.61 -24.49
CA GLY A 595 6.99 38.51 -25.41
C GLY A 595 5.49 38.21 -25.55
N ILE A 596 4.91 37.38 -24.67
CA ILE A 596 3.54 36.92 -24.71
C ILE A 596 2.59 38.07 -24.31
N LYS A 597 1.61 38.38 -25.17
CA LYS A 597 0.63 39.42 -24.95
C LYS A 597 -0.81 38.94 -25.12
N ASN A 598 -1.00 37.88 -25.87
CA ASN A 598 -2.31 37.37 -26.26
C ASN A 598 -2.57 35.97 -25.66
N LEU A 599 -3.83 35.68 -25.33
CA LEU A 599 -4.23 34.44 -24.74
C LEU A 599 -3.89 33.22 -25.63
N LEU A 600 -4.00 33.31 -26.95
CA LEU A 600 -3.63 32.24 -27.89
C LEU A 600 -2.14 31.88 -27.79
N GLN A 601 -1.27 32.86 -27.51
CA GLN A 601 0.17 32.65 -27.43
C GLN A 601 0.60 31.77 -26.25
N LEU A 602 -0.23 31.69 -25.19
CA LEU A 602 0.09 30.84 -24.05
C LEU A 602 0.27 29.38 -24.47
N ASN A 603 -0.52 28.89 -25.43
CA ASN A 603 -0.44 27.50 -25.89
C ASN A 603 0.51 27.29 -27.07
N THR A 604 0.90 28.32 -27.78
CA THR A 604 1.76 28.24 -28.99
C THR A 604 3.21 28.58 -28.72
N ASP A 605 3.46 29.62 -27.94
CA ASP A 605 4.78 30.22 -27.77
C ASP A 605 5.44 29.88 -26.42
N LEU A 606 4.64 29.36 -25.46
CA LEU A 606 5.11 28.97 -24.13
C LEU A 606 4.97 27.45 -23.92
N VAL A 607 5.86 26.70 -24.56
CA VAL A 607 5.88 25.22 -24.40
C VAL A 607 7.25 24.79 -23.87
N ALA A 608 7.27 24.18 -22.68
CA ALA A 608 8.50 23.63 -22.12
C ALA A 608 8.88 22.32 -22.83
N GLU A 609 10.13 22.19 -23.25
CA GLU A 609 10.65 20.97 -23.89
C GLU A 609 10.55 19.72 -22.97
N ASP A 610 10.56 19.94 -21.66
CA ASP A 610 10.57 18.90 -20.62
C ASP A 610 9.19 18.66 -19.96
N SER A 611 8.10 19.13 -20.58
CA SER A 611 6.73 18.99 -20.05
C SER A 611 6.38 17.55 -19.68
N TYR A 612 6.86 16.56 -20.42
CA TYR A 612 6.67 15.14 -20.15
C TYR A 612 7.17 14.69 -18.77
N LYS A 613 8.16 15.38 -18.17
CA LYS A 613 8.71 15.02 -16.85
C LYS A 613 7.71 15.25 -15.72
N LYS A 614 6.85 16.23 -15.87
CA LYS A 614 5.89 16.68 -14.85
C LYS A 614 4.46 16.26 -15.14
N ALA A 615 4.20 15.79 -16.36
CA ALA A 615 2.89 15.33 -16.77
C ALA A 615 2.45 14.09 -15.96
N ARG A 616 1.15 14.01 -15.67
CA ARG A 616 0.57 12.84 -15.00
C ARG A 616 0.64 11.64 -15.92
N ILE A 617 1.17 10.54 -15.40
CA ILE A 617 1.23 9.27 -16.13
C ILE A 617 -0.18 8.69 -16.22
N LYS A 618 -0.52 8.17 -17.39
CA LYS A 618 -1.69 7.37 -17.69
C LYS A 618 -1.29 6.08 -18.36
N HIS A 619 -1.96 4.98 -18.03
CA HIS A 619 -1.71 3.71 -18.67
C HIS A 619 -2.43 3.60 -20.02
N ALA A 620 -1.80 2.97 -20.98
CA ALA A 620 -2.38 2.53 -22.25
C ALA A 620 -1.79 1.19 -22.65
N THR A 621 -2.59 0.29 -23.15
CA THR A 621 -2.10 -0.94 -23.76
C THR A 621 -1.83 -0.72 -25.23
N ILE A 622 -0.67 -1.15 -25.73
CA ILE A 622 -0.24 -0.99 -27.10
C ILE A 622 0.06 -2.37 -27.68
N TYR A 623 -0.51 -2.71 -28.84
CA TYR A 623 -0.35 -4.04 -29.46
C TYR A 623 0.23 -3.94 -30.84
N VAL A 624 1.08 -4.90 -31.16
CA VAL A 624 1.70 -5.03 -32.46
C VAL A 624 0.74 -5.71 -33.45
N GLN A 625 0.38 -5.00 -34.50
CA GLN A 625 -0.49 -5.51 -35.59
C GLN A 625 0.29 -6.17 -36.73
N ASN A 626 1.47 -5.66 -37.05
CA ASN A 626 2.30 -6.10 -38.15
C ASN A 626 3.80 -5.78 -37.89
N GLN A 627 4.67 -6.05 -38.88
CA GLN A 627 6.11 -5.82 -38.74
C GLN A 627 6.51 -4.34 -38.60
N VAL A 628 5.73 -3.43 -39.20
CA VAL A 628 5.96 -1.98 -39.00
C VAL A 628 5.66 -1.62 -37.55
N GLY A 629 4.53 -2.10 -37.01
CA GLY A 629 4.18 -1.93 -35.61
C GLY A 629 5.21 -2.52 -34.65
N LEU A 630 5.76 -3.71 -34.94
CA LEU A 630 6.83 -4.29 -34.12
C LEU A 630 8.07 -3.39 -34.07
N LYS A 631 8.48 -2.85 -35.21
CA LYS A 631 9.59 -1.89 -35.27
C LYS A 631 9.28 -0.62 -34.49
N ASN A 632 8.07 -0.10 -34.61
CA ASN A 632 7.64 1.09 -33.90
C ASN A 632 7.54 0.84 -32.39
N MET A 633 7.05 -0.32 -31.96
CA MET A 633 7.07 -0.74 -30.56
C MET A 633 8.48 -0.70 -29.96
N PHE A 634 9.47 -1.31 -30.62
CA PHE A 634 10.86 -1.29 -30.15
C PHE A 634 11.44 0.13 -30.11
N LYS A 635 11.08 1.02 -31.05
CA LYS A 635 11.48 2.43 -31.00
C LYS A 635 10.85 3.14 -29.80
N LEU A 636 9.55 2.97 -29.55
CA LEU A 636 8.85 3.58 -28.43
C LEU A 636 9.46 3.15 -27.10
N VAL A 637 9.71 1.84 -26.92
CA VAL A 637 10.38 1.32 -25.70
C VAL A 637 11.79 1.87 -25.56
N SER A 638 12.56 1.96 -26.65
CA SER A 638 13.92 2.53 -26.61
C SER A 638 13.89 4.02 -26.25
N LEU A 639 13.01 4.80 -26.87
CA LEU A 639 12.85 6.22 -26.58
C LEU A 639 12.40 6.47 -25.15
N SER A 640 11.44 5.70 -24.64
CA SER A 640 10.95 5.84 -23.27
C SER A 640 12.01 5.55 -22.21
N ASN A 641 12.92 4.61 -22.49
CA ASN A 641 13.98 4.23 -21.56
C ASN A 641 15.24 5.10 -21.66
N ILE A 642 15.52 5.70 -22.85
CA ILE A 642 16.75 6.47 -23.08
C ILE A 642 16.48 7.96 -22.97
N LYS A 643 15.44 8.46 -23.64
CA LYS A 643 15.19 9.92 -23.77
C LYS A 643 14.14 10.42 -22.78
N TYR A 644 13.08 9.63 -22.56
CA TYR A 644 11.90 10.06 -21.81
C TYR A 644 11.76 9.34 -20.47
N PHE A 645 12.87 8.94 -19.87
CA PHE A 645 12.88 8.32 -18.54
C PHE A 645 12.86 9.40 -17.45
N GLU A 646 11.85 9.35 -16.58
CA GLU A 646 11.77 10.18 -15.37
C GLU A 646 11.16 9.35 -14.23
N GLY A 647 12.04 8.70 -13.46
CA GLY A 647 11.64 7.69 -12.45
C GLY A 647 11.15 6.38 -13.06
N VAL A 648 10.31 6.47 -14.09
CA VAL A 648 9.82 5.37 -14.93
C VAL A 648 9.92 5.74 -16.41
N PRO A 649 9.97 4.74 -17.32
CA PRO A 649 9.90 5.02 -18.76
C PRO A 649 8.57 5.66 -19.13
N ARG A 650 8.58 6.79 -19.84
CA ARG A 650 7.38 7.52 -20.28
C ARG A 650 7.32 7.61 -21.79
N ILE A 651 6.13 7.58 -22.35
CA ILE A 651 5.90 7.79 -23.78
C ILE A 651 5.05 9.05 -23.95
N PRO A 652 5.67 10.17 -24.36
CA PRO A 652 4.92 11.37 -24.73
C PRO A 652 3.93 11.09 -25.86
N ARG A 653 2.72 11.65 -25.77
CA ARG A 653 1.66 11.43 -26.78
C ARG A 653 2.11 11.79 -28.18
N THR A 654 2.84 12.90 -28.35
CA THR A 654 3.41 13.29 -29.65
C THR A 654 4.38 12.26 -30.22
N VAL A 655 5.15 11.58 -29.36
CA VAL A 655 6.08 10.52 -29.77
C VAL A 655 5.30 9.24 -30.13
N LEU A 656 4.24 8.92 -29.39
CA LEU A 656 3.36 7.82 -29.72
C LEU A 656 2.68 8.03 -31.08
N ASP A 657 2.15 9.21 -31.35
CA ASP A 657 1.51 9.56 -32.61
C ASP A 657 2.47 9.45 -33.80
N ALA A 658 3.71 9.88 -33.64
CA ALA A 658 4.75 9.76 -34.68
C ALA A 658 5.15 8.30 -34.99
N HIS A 659 4.79 7.33 -34.12
CA HIS A 659 5.11 5.92 -34.26
C HIS A 659 3.85 5.03 -34.23
N ARG A 660 2.69 5.62 -34.52
CA ARG A 660 1.36 4.96 -34.39
C ARG A 660 1.11 3.85 -35.41
N GLU A 661 1.76 3.93 -36.59
CA GLU A 661 1.53 2.99 -37.68
C GLU A 661 1.81 1.54 -37.28
N GLY A 662 0.87 0.66 -37.55
CA GLY A 662 0.94 -0.78 -37.24
C GLY A 662 0.75 -1.15 -35.80
N LEU A 663 0.28 -0.18 -34.96
CA LEU A 663 -0.04 -0.38 -33.55
C LEU A 663 -1.53 -0.19 -33.30
N LEU A 664 -2.08 -0.97 -32.38
CA LEU A 664 -3.43 -0.82 -31.82
C LEU A 664 -3.29 -0.36 -30.38
N LEU A 665 -4.15 0.57 -29.94
CA LEU A 665 -4.18 1.09 -28.58
C LEU A 665 -5.47 0.69 -27.86
N GLY A 666 -5.32 0.19 -26.64
CA GLY A 666 -6.40 -0.01 -25.68
C GLY A 666 -6.32 0.96 -24.51
N THR A 667 -7.44 1.14 -23.81
CA THR A 667 -7.57 2.10 -22.71
C THR A 667 -6.91 1.64 -21.38
N ALA A 668 -6.35 0.44 -21.35
CA ALA A 668 -5.71 -0.19 -20.21
C ALA A 668 -6.62 -0.33 -18.95
N CYS A 669 -6.02 -0.20 -17.76
CA CYS A 669 -6.61 -0.47 -16.46
C CYS A 669 -7.26 0.77 -15.83
N SER A 670 -7.47 0.74 -14.49
CA SER A 670 -7.99 1.88 -13.70
C SER A 670 -7.10 3.13 -13.75
N ASP A 671 -5.83 2.99 -14.12
CA ASP A 671 -4.91 4.11 -14.28
C ASP A 671 -4.92 4.71 -15.71
N GLY A 672 -5.79 4.18 -16.58
CA GLY A 672 -6.05 4.71 -17.93
C GLY A 672 -6.82 6.03 -17.90
N GLU A 673 -6.63 6.87 -18.94
CA GLU A 673 -7.26 8.20 -18.98
C GLU A 673 -8.78 8.15 -19.22
N VAL A 674 -9.27 7.15 -19.96
CA VAL A 674 -10.72 7.01 -20.20
C VAL A 674 -11.45 6.58 -18.92
N PHE A 675 -10.86 5.66 -18.16
CA PHE A 675 -11.37 5.26 -16.86
C PHE A 675 -11.41 6.45 -15.88
N ASP A 676 -10.31 7.19 -15.79
CA ASP A 676 -10.21 8.38 -14.96
C ASP A 676 -11.26 9.44 -15.35
N ALA A 677 -11.49 9.62 -16.65
CA ALA A 677 -12.51 10.55 -17.14
C ALA A 677 -13.93 10.13 -16.78
N VAL A 678 -14.26 8.84 -16.84
CA VAL A 678 -15.56 8.32 -16.39
C VAL A 678 -15.79 8.68 -14.92
N LEU A 679 -14.78 8.51 -14.07
CA LEU A 679 -14.89 8.81 -12.64
C LEU A 679 -14.96 10.31 -12.32
N THR A 680 -14.24 11.14 -13.08
CA THR A 680 -13.98 12.53 -12.67
C THR A 680 -14.67 13.57 -13.54
N LYS A 681 -14.88 13.26 -14.85
CA LYS A 681 -15.36 14.24 -15.84
C LYS A 681 -16.68 13.84 -16.52
N GLY A 682 -17.13 12.60 -16.26
CA GLY A 682 -18.36 12.07 -16.86
C GLY A 682 -18.19 11.41 -18.22
N ILE A 683 -19.28 10.81 -18.70
CA ILE A 683 -19.30 9.95 -19.89
C ILE A 683 -18.91 10.72 -21.18
N ASP A 684 -19.38 11.98 -21.33
CA ASP A 684 -19.12 12.76 -22.55
C ASP A 684 -17.63 13.02 -22.76
N ALA A 685 -16.93 13.45 -21.72
CA ALA A 685 -15.49 13.66 -21.75
C ALA A 685 -14.73 12.33 -22.01
N ALA A 686 -15.21 11.24 -21.41
CA ALA A 686 -14.65 9.92 -21.64
C ALA A 686 -14.85 9.44 -23.09
N VAL A 687 -15.99 9.74 -23.72
CA VAL A 687 -16.28 9.45 -25.12
C VAL A 687 -15.30 10.20 -26.04
N ASP A 688 -15.02 11.46 -25.76
CA ASP A 688 -14.08 12.26 -26.57
C ASP A 688 -12.66 11.70 -26.47
N LEU A 689 -12.20 11.35 -25.28
CA LEU A 689 -10.90 10.70 -25.08
C LEU A 689 -10.84 9.31 -25.73
N ALA A 690 -11.92 8.55 -25.66
CA ALA A 690 -12.02 7.21 -26.23
C ALA A 690 -11.83 7.17 -27.76
N LYS A 691 -12.09 8.27 -28.46
CA LYS A 691 -11.85 8.39 -29.92
C LYS A 691 -10.39 8.15 -30.31
N TYR A 692 -9.45 8.45 -29.42
CA TYR A 692 -8.01 8.25 -29.63
C TYR A 692 -7.61 6.77 -29.63
N TYR A 693 -8.35 5.93 -28.93
CA TYR A 693 -8.08 4.50 -28.75
C TYR A 693 -8.78 3.66 -29.83
N ASP A 694 -8.29 2.44 -30.04
CA ASP A 694 -8.90 1.48 -30.97
C ASP A 694 -9.97 0.64 -30.27
N PHE A 695 -9.85 0.41 -28.96
CA PHE A 695 -10.82 -0.33 -28.16
C PHE A 695 -10.79 0.10 -26.69
N ILE A 696 -11.87 -0.20 -25.98
CA ILE A 696 -12.04 0.06 -24.55
C ILE A 696 -11.82 -1.25 -23.79
N GLU A 697 -11.11 -1.20 -22.68
CA GLU A 697 -10.96 -2.32 -21.77
C GLU A 697 -11.89 -2.20 -20.57
N ILE A 698 -12.51 -3.32 -20.20
CA ILE A 698 -13.24 -3.49 -18.94
C ILE A 698 -12.67 -4.72 -18.24
N MET A 699 -12.64 -4.68 -16.92
CA MET A 699 -12.03 -5.72 -16.10
C MET A 699 -13.03 -6.29 -15.09
N PRO A 700 -12.76 -7.49 -14.52
CA PRO A 700 -13.59 -8.03 -13.47
C PRO A 700 -13.73 -7.05 -12.28
N PRO A 701 -14.90 -6.99 -11.62
CA PRO A 701 -15.14 -6.08 -10.50
C PRO A 701 -14.08 -6.15 -9.38
N ALA A 702 -13.50 -7.34 -9.17
CA ALA A 702 -12.46 -7.55 -8.15
C ALA A 702 -11.21 -6.68 -8.38
N ILE A 703 -10.85 -6.37 -9.63
CA ILE A 703 -9.70 -5.52 -9.97
C ILE A 703 -9.91 -4.07 -9.49
N TYR A 704 -11.17 -3.62 -9.42
CA TYR A 704 -11.51 -2.26 -9.01
C TYR A 704 -11.76 -2.10 -7.50
N GLN A 705 -11.75 -3.20 -6.71
CA GLN A 705 -11.96 -3.14 -5.25
C GLN A 705 -11.00 -2.18 -4.50
N PRO A 706 -9.72 -2.05 -4.88
CA PRO A 706 -8.83 -1.07 -4.26
C PRO A 706 -9.34 0.39 -4.37
N LEU A 707 -10.16 0.71 -5.36
CA LEU A 707 -10.75 2.04 -5.53
C LEU A 707 -11.86 2.30 -4.50
N VAL A 708 -12.56 1.26 -4.04
CA VAL A 708 -13.53 1.37 -2.93
C VAL A 708 -12.79 1.60 -1.61
N VAL A 709 -11.70 0.88 -1.38
CA VAL A 709 -10.85 1.07 -0.18
C VAL A 709 -10.25 2.48 -0.12
N ARG A 710 -9.95 3.09 -1.29
CA ARG A 710 -9.46 4.46 -1.40
C ARG A 710 -10.59 5.51 -1.45
N GLU A 711 -11.84 5.10 -1.27
CA GLU A 711 -13.04 5.96 -1.32
C GLU A 711 -13.25 6.71 -2.64
N LEU A 712 -12.61 6.26 -3.72
CA LEU A 712 -12.79 6.80 -5.07
C LEU A 712 -14.09 6.29 -5.73
N ILE A 713 -14.56 5.11 -5.31
CA ILE A 713 -15.84 4.52 -5.67
C ILE A 713 -16.53 4.10 -4.38
N LYS A 714 -17.83 4.32 -4.26
CA LYS A 714 -18.56 4.16 -3.01
C LYS A 714 -18.63 2.70 -2.54
N ASP A 715 -18.98 1.79 -3.43
CA ASP A 715 -19.28 0.39 -3.12
C ASP A 715 -19.24 -0.49 -4.37
N GLN A 716 -19.62 -1.75 -4.22
CA GLN A 716 -19.72 -2.72 -5.31
C GLN A 716 -20.69 -2.26 -6.42
N ALA A 717 -21.80 -1.64 -6.08
CA ALA A 717 -22.75 -1.12 -7.07
C ALA A 717 -22.15 0.03 -7.89
N GLY A 718 -21.31 0.86 -7.26
CA GLY A 718 -20.53 1.89 -7.92
C GLY A 718 -19.52 1.31 -8.91
N ILE A 719 -18.83 0.22 -8.58
CA ILE A 719 -17.94 -0.48 -9.53
C ILE A 719 -18.73 -0.97 -10.76
N GLU A 720 -19.87 -1.61 -10.53
CA GLU A 720 -20.71 -2.09 -11.62
C GLU A 720 -21.24 -0.93 -12.50
N GLN A 721 -21.53 0.21 -11.90
CA GLN A 721 -21.95 1.40 -12.64
C GLN A 721 -20.80 1.90 -13.53
N VAL A 722 -19.58 2.03 -13.03
CA VAL A 722 -18.41 2.43 -13.82
C VAL A 722 -18.19 1.46 -15.00
N ILE A 723 -18.34 0.16 -14.79
CA ILE A 723 -18.24 -0.82 -15.90
C ILE A 723 -19.33 -0.57 -16.94
N ARG A 724 -20.59 -0.31 -16.52
CA ARG A 724 -21.69 0.04 -17.45
C ARG A 724 -21.39 1.32 -18.22
N ASP A 725 -20.82 2.32 -17.55
CA ASP A 725 -20.45 3.59 -18.15
C ASP A 725 -19.34 3.43 -19.19
N LEU A 726 -18.32 2.61 -18.90
CA LEU A 726 -17.27 2.26 -19.88
C LEU A 726 -17.84 1.55 -21.11
N ILE A 727 -18.81 0.65 -20.92
CA ILE A 727 -19.52 -0.02 -22.03
C ILE A 727 -20.29 1.02 -22.86
N GLU A 728 -20.95 1.97 -22.21
CA GLU A 728 -21.68 3.05 -22.87
C GLU A 728 -20.73 4.00 -23.63
N VAL A 729 -19.55 4.32 -23.04
CA VAL A 729 -18.48 5.06 -23.72
C VAL A 729 -18.06 4.33 -25.00
N GLY A 730 -17.85 3.01 -24.94
CA GLY A 730 -17.50 2.21 -26.13
C GLY A 730 -18.57 2.28 -27.22
N LYS A 731 -19.84 2.16 -26.87
CA LYS A 731 -20.98 2.28 -27.81
C LYS A 731 -21.02 3.66 -28.45
N ARG A 732 -20.96 4.73 -27.64
CA ARG A 732 -21.06 6.11 -28.14
C ARG A 732 -19.85 6.54 -28.93
N ALA A 733 -18.64 6.09 -28.56
CA ALA A 733 -17.42 6.32 -29.32
C ALA A 733 -17.27 5.40 -30.55
N ASN A 734 -18.19 4.44 -30.74
CA ASN A 734 -18.13 3.39 -31.77
C ASN A 734 -16.81 2.60 -31.70
N LYS A 735 -16.41 2.18 -30.51
CA LYS A 735 -15.21 1.38 -30.24
C LYS A 735 -15.59 0.02 -29.66
N PRO A 736 -14.89 -1.06 -30.05
CA PRO A 736 -15.05 -2.36 -29.41
C PRO A 736 -14.77 -2.28 -27.90
N VAL A 737 -15.53 -3.03 -27.11
CA VAL A 737 -15.29 -3.19 -25.67
C VAL A 737 -14.79 -4.60 -25.43
N LEU A 738 -13.62 -4.73 -24.85
CA LEU A 738 -12.94 -5.99 -24.54
C LEU A 738 -12.91 -6.25 -23.04
N ALA A 739 -13.30 -7.46 -22.63
CA ALA A 739 -13.12 -7.91 -21.27
C ALA A 739 -11.70 -8.49 -21.09
N THR A 740 -10.88 -7.84 -20.27
CA THR A 740 -9.49 -8.22 -19.99
C THR A 740 -9.32 -8.56 -18.51
N GLY A 741 -8.26 -9.29 -18.16
CA GLY A 741 -8.06 -9.79 -16.79
C GLY A 741 -7.08 -8.97 -15.96
N ASN A 742 -6.24 -8.17 -16.59
CA ASN A 742 -5.09 -7.52 -15.94
C ASN A 742 -4.31 -8.51 -15.05
N VAL A 743 -3.87 -9.60 -15.71
CA VAL A 743 -3.35 -10.79 -15.01
C VAL A 743 -1.95 -10.53 -14.49
N HIS A 744 -1.76 -10.68 -13.18
CA HIS A 744 -0.46 -10.56 -12.49
C HIS A 744 -0.01 -11.86 -11.82
N TYR A 745 -0.89 -12.84 -11.74
CA TYR A 745 -0.64 -14.18 -11.19
C TYR A 745 -1.55 -15.21 -11.87
N LEU A 746 -1.18 -16.49 -11.79
CA LEU A 746 -1.92 -17.58 -12.42
C LEU A 746 -2.85 -18.29 -11.46
N GLU A 747 -2.44 -18.48 -10.21
CA GLU A 747 -3.21 -19.17 -9.17
C GLU A 747 -3.64 -18.17 -8.09
N SER A 748 -4.84 -18.34 -7.52
CA SER A 748 -5.38 -17.41 -6.52
C SER A 748 -4.51 -17.29 -5.26
N GLU A 749 -3.78 -18.34 -4.95
CA GLU A 749 -2.88 -18.44 -3.81
C GLU A 749 -1.66 -17.52 -3.95
N GLU A 750 -1.32 -17.13 -5.17
CA GLU A 750 -0.22 -16.21 -5.48
C GLU A 750 -0.58 -14.74 -5.24
N GLU A 751 -1.86 -14.42 -5.04
CA GLU A 751 -2.36 -13.06 -4.81
C GLU A 751 -1.64 -12.35 -3.65
N ILE A 752 -1.44 -13.07 -2.54
CA ILE A 752 -0.76 -12.51 -1.37
C ILE A 752 0.68 -12.11 -1.67
N THR A 753 1.36 -12.89 -2.53
CA THR A 753 2.74 -12.60 -2.94
C THR A 753 2.79 -11.33 -3.79
N VAL A 754 1.87 -11.15 -4.73
CA VAL A 754 1.76 -9.93 -5.54
C VAL A 754 1.46 -8.73 -4.67
N LYS A 755 0.52 -8.84 -3.73
CA LYS A 755 0.23 -7.76 -2.76
C LYS A 755 1.46 -7.35 -1.95
N LEU A 756 2.29 -8.32 -1.53
CA LEU A 756 3.54 -8.04 -0.83
C LEU A 756 4.56 -7.33 -1.73
N LEU A 757 4.70 -7.75 -2.98
CA LEU A 757 5.58 -7.11 -3.96
C LEU A 757 5.17 -5.64 -4.17
N CYS A 758 3.88 -5.36 -4.37
CA CYS A 758 3.36 -4.00 -4.53
C CYS A 758 3.65 -3.11 -3.30
N VAL A 759 3.51 -3.65 -2.07
CA VAL A 759 3.82 -2.89 -0.84
C VAL A 759 5.31 -2.57 -0.74
N VAL A 760 6.18 -3.49 -1.15
CA VAL A 760 7.63 -3.28 -1.14
C VAL A 760 8.05 -2.26 -2.21
N SER A 761 7.47 -2.33 -3.42
CA SER A 761 7.77 -1.43 -4.52
C SER A 761 7.45 0.05 -4.22
N VAL A 762 6.37 0.30 -3.46
CA VAL A 762 5.98 1.67 -3.04
C VAL A 762 6.95 2.26 -2.00
N ARG A 763 7.76 1.43 -1.30
CA ARG A 763 8.70 1.87 -0.28
C ARG A 763 10.15 2.05 -0.76
N VAL A 764 10.43 1.75 -2.02
CA VAL A 764 11.75 2.05 -2.62
C VAL A 764 11.67 3.46 -3.20
N PRO A 765 12.41 4.45 -2.64
CA PRO A 765 12.37 5.84 -3.12
C PRO A 765 13.00 5.99 -4.51
#